data_186dd78fe82a12c19fa498236a2f76be
#
_entry.id   186dd78fe82a12c19fa498236a2f76be
#
_cell.length_a   1.000
_cell.length_b   1.000
_cell.length_c   1.000
_cell.angle_alpha   90.00
_cell.angle_beta   90.00
_cell.angle_gamma   90.00
#
_symmetry.space_group_name_H-M   'P 1'
#
loop_
_entity.id
_entity.type
_entity.pdbx_description
1 polymer ?
#
loop_
_entity_poly.entity_id
_entity_poly.type
_entity_poly.pdbx_seq_one_letter_code
_entity_poly.pdbx_strand_id
1 'polypeptide(L)'
;MKQTATRLTSFLFLLLVVSIGISAQRVFNHPGGILSSTDLERIKQHVDAGDEPWASCWKDLQSYSLAQNTYTAKPSAEIGGGGTRQRAASDGYAAMLNAIEWHITGNTAYADCAARILTAWGETLETASAELYQYPCRNMIMAAEMLRNSDGSFYEGWAENDRNTFLTKVRTVMYPAAKKFCTYMNSHPSWYTPAALVVMASGVLLDDAAIYQEGYDLMLNTDHWGQMYGGSIEPSGQMREMGRDNVHGGLTLGDITQACLLAWNQGDDLFAAGDNRLLKGVEYWCRYNTGHPDTPFEPLDCSGLDNSTGFSFYYISMHNNGFRLRPDACCFEAVYHHYKEVKGMDDEKEFPYLTIAARLARPDTANELLGFGTLFFTIDTKTSPYMTEEPAKPQDFRAEDGYKCIYVSWKHPENEDARGFNLYRSTDGKSFSLLKTWDYYTNNIYKDEDVEPGKTYYYKLRLINRAGGSLMSEISSATAQPGTDELPGKWNFAGISSGSYGGGMFTTAQDSTFAVSGLGKDIGGTSDMLGYVYKKVTGDATLTVRLTSTKEAFYKVGVMMRGTLDSRGQSAGLTLGETGYRMVRMFYRTSVGNSTSWINGTNYGYAPMWMRVKREGNKFSTYISRDGDTWYLIGSTTMYMPKTYYVGMASCNGQTSGETYEAIFDHVSLEAEDAAPENVPTAPRGLTAIWTDSCTASLSWQSVEDADSFIVYRSTDNVNFDSIATVSAFKLEDKVTLPGKYFYSVAIQYTRYG
;
A
#
# COMPACT_ATOMS: atom_id res chain seq x y z
N MET A 1 2.07 18.79 -93.86
CA MET A 1 3.16 18.85 -92.90
C MET A 1 2.78 18.01 -91.72
N LYS A 2 3.21 16.77 -91.74
CA LYS A 2 2.97 15.79 -90.67
C LYS A 2 4.28 15.55 -89.96
N GLN A 3 4.38 15.90 -88.66
CA GLN A 3 5.50 15.53 -87.83
C GLN A 3 5.24 14.15 -87.16
N THR A 4 6.11 13.22 -87.46
CA THR A 4 6.14 11.88 -86.91
C THR A 4 6.85 11.94 -85.56
N ALA A 5 6.16 11.56 -84.47
CA ALA A 5 6.77 11.42 -83.10
C ALA A 5 7.26 10.02 -82.93
N THR A 6 8.56 9.88 -82.74
CA THR A 6 9.25 8.63 -82.43
C THR A 6 9.12 8.38 -80.94
N ARG A 7 8.52 7.24 -80.53
CA ARG A 7 8.47 6.80 -79.16
C ARG A 7 9.73 6.02 -78.81
N LEU A 8 10.53 6.53 -77.90
CA LEU A 8 11.63 5.81 -77.27
C LEU A 8 11.06 5.04 -76.07
N THR A 9 11.09 3.71 -76.14
CA THR A 9 10.73 2.84 -75.02
C THR A 9 12.02 2.55 -74.24
N SER A 10 12.14 3.17 -73.05
CA SER A 10 13.25 2.85 -72.12
C SER A 10 12.84 1.65 -71.27
N PHE A 11 13.56 0.55 -71.42
CA PHE A 11 13.49 -0.59 -70.51
C PHE A 11 14.30 -0.26 -69.23
N LEU A 12 13.62 -0.09 -68.12
CA LEU A 12 14.25 0.03 -66.81
C LEU A 12 14.47 -1.38 -66.27
N PHE A 13 15.71 -1.83 -66.20
CA PHE A 13 16.11 -3.02 -65.48
C PHE A 13 16.20 -2.69 -64.00
N LEU A 14 15.23 -3.18 -63.22
CA LEU A 14 15.25 -3.09 -61.74
C LEU A 14 16.20 -4.22 -61.26
N LEU A 15 17.43 -3.87 -60.94
CA LEU A 15 18.35 -4.78 -60.21
C LEU A 15 17.86 -4.84 -58.75
N LEU A 16 17.21 -5.94 -58.38
CA LEU A 16 16.93 -6.26 -57.01
C LEU A 16 18.27 -6.71 -56.36
N VAL A 17 18.97 -5.80 -55.72
CA VAL A 17 20.10 -6.17 -54.84
C VAL A 17 19.49 -6.70 -53.56
N VAL A 18 19.37 -8.01 -53.47
CA VAL A 18 19.14 -8.69 -52.17
C VAL A 18 20.45 -8.58 -51.41
N SER A 19 20.59 -7.56 -50.57
CA SER A 19 21.61 -7.52 -49.55
C SER A 19 21.26 -8.60 -48.54
N ILE A 20 21.84 -9.77 -48.67
CA ILE A 20 21.96 -10.74 -47.57
C ILE A 20 22.90 -10.06 -46.58
N GLY A 21 22.36 -9.27 -45.68
CA GLY A 21 23.08 -8.82 -44.50
C GLY A 21 23.42 -10.06 -43.70
N ILE A 22 24.67 -10.49 -43.75
CA ILE A 22 25.23 -11.36 -42.74
C ILE A 22 25.20 -10.46 -41.48
N SER A 23 24.16 -10.57 -40.68
CA SER A 23 24.15 -10.01 -39.32
C SER A 23 25.33 -10.69 -38.64
N ALA A 24 26.35 -9.90 -38.29
CA ALA A 24 27.42 -10.42 -37.45
C ALA A 24 26.73 -10.98 -36.18
N GLN A 25 27.01 -12.25 -35.89
CA GLN A 25 26.44 -12.88 -34.68
C GLN A 25 26.91 -12.07 -33.49
N ARG A 26 25.96 -11.62 -32.66
CA ARG A 26 26.27 -10.84 -31.44
C ARG A 26 27.20 -11.68 -30.57
N VAL A 27 28.31 -11.08 -30.16
CA VAL A 27 29.24 -11.66 -29.19
C VAL A 27 28.90 -11.02 -27.84
N PHE A 28 28.68 -11.86 -26.84
CA PHE A 28 28.42 -11.41 -25.49
C PHE A 28 29.70 -11.23 -24.70
N ASN A 29 29.69 -10.26 -23.79
CA ASN A 29 30.73 -10.06 -22.79
C ASN A 29 30.46 -10.94 -21.57
N HIS A 30 31.48 -11.58 -21.00
CA HIS A 30 31.39 -12.48 -19.85
C HIS A 30 32.49 -12.23 -18.82
N PRO A 31 32.19 -12.35 -17.49
CA PRO A 31 30.86 -12.25 -16.97
C PRO A 31 30.24 -10.90 -17.36
N GLY A 32 28.99 -10.93 -17.74
CA GLY A 32 28.30 -9.77 -18.31
C GLY A 32 26.86 -9.63 -17.84
N GLY A 33 26.57 -10.12 -16.62
CA GLY A 33 25.31 -9.95 -15.93
C GLY A 33 25.19 -8.56 -15.30
N ILE A 34 24.94 -8.49 -13.99
CA ILE A 34 24.87 -7.23 -13.24
C ILE A 34 26.25 -6.62 -12.94
N LEU A 35 27.31 -7.43 -12.93
CA LEU A 35 28.70 -7.01 -12.81
C LEU A 35 29.49 -7.55 -14.01
N SER A 36 30.37 -6.73 -14.53
CA SER A 36 31.32 -7.11 -15.55
C SER A 36 32.65 -7.57 -14.94
N SER A 37 33.52 -8.17 -15.75
CA SER A 37 34.91 -8.48 -15.34
C SER A 37 35.66 -7.24 -14.86
N THR A 38 35.42 -6.08 -15.47
CA THR A 38 36.03 -4.80 -15.06
C THR A 38 35.52 -4.35 -13.69
N ASP A 39 34.24 -4.54 -13.40
CA ASP A 39 33.67 -4.19 -12.07
C ASP A 39 34.27 -5.10 -10.99
N LEU A 40 34.34 -6.38 -11.23
CA LEU A 40 34.93 -7.36 -10.31
C LEU A 40 36.39 -7.05 -10.01
N GLU A 41 37.16 -6.68 -11.04
CA GLU A 41 38.57 -6.31 -10.88
C GLU A 41 38.70 -4.99 -10.07
N ARG A 42 37.89 -3.99 -10.36
CA ARG A 42 37.84 -2.75 -9.58
C ARG A 42 37.54 -3.03 -8.10
N ILE A 43 36.50 -3.82 -7.81
CA ILE A 43 36.13 -4.19 -6.43
C ILE A 43 37.30 -4.92 -5.76
N LYS A 44 37.93 -5.90 -6.45
CA LYS A 44 39.06 -6.62 -5.91
C LYS A 44 40.22 -5.71 -5.58
N GLN A 45 40.60 -4.79 -6.48
CA GLN A 45 41.69 -3.83 -6.27
C GLN A 45 41.48 -3.00 -5.00
N HIS A 46 40.27 -2.47 -4.78
CA HIS A 46 39.96 -1.68 -3.60
C HIS A 46 39.89 -2.51 -2.32
N VAL A 47 39.36 -3.72 -2.40
CA VAL A 47 39.32 -4.65 -1.25
C VAL A 47 40.74 -5.05 -0.83
N ASP A 48 41.61 -5.40 -1.80
CA ASP A 48 42.98 -5.76 -1.55
C ASP A 48 43.81 -4.58 -1.00
N ALA A 49 43.52 -3.37 -1.44
CA ALA A 49 44.14 -2.14 -0.94
C ALA A 49 43.66 -1.73 0.45
N GLY A 50 42.52 -2.25 0.90
CA GLY A 50 41.87 -1.85 2.14
C GLY A 50 41.20 -0.47 2.06
N ASP A 51 40.80 -0.06 0.87
CA ASP A 51 40.15 1.22 0.64
C ASP A 51 38.71 1.23 1.16
N GLU A 52 38.29 2.33 1.77
CA GLU A 52 36.88 2.53 2.14
C GLU A 52 36.10 3.16 0.97
N PRO A 53 34.85 2.78 0.77
CA PRO A 53 33.97 1.93 1.59
C PRO A 53 34.09 0.42 1.34
N TRP A 54 34.87 0.00 0.37
CA TRP A 54 34.94 -1.40 -0.06
C TRP A 54 35.39 -2.34 1.07
N ALA A 55 36.40 -1.97 1.86
CA ALA A 55 36.93 -2.83 2.91
C ALA A 55 35.89 -3.17 3.98
N SER A 56 35.14 -2.16 4.45
CA SER A 56 34.05 -2.36 5.42
C SER A 56 32.89 -3.15 4.83
N CYS A 57 32.42 -2.78 3.63
CA CYS A 57 31.31 -3.46 2.95
C CYS A 57 31.65 -4.90 2.58
N TRP A 58 32.92 -5.17 2.21
CA TRP A 58 33.42 -6.52 1.96
C TRP A 58 33.35 -7.38 3.23
N LYS A 59 33.77 -6.85 4.35
CA LYS A 59 33.67 -7.54 5.63
C LYS A 59 32.23 -7.86 6.01
N ASP A 60 31.31 -6.96 5.74
CA ASP A 60 29.86 -7.17 5.96
C ASP A 60 29.35 -8.30 5.06
N LEU A 61 29.72 -8.32 3.77
CA LEU A 61 29.37 -9.41 2.85
C LEU A 61 29.92 -10.75 3.34
N GLN A 62 31.19 -10.81 3.69
CA GLN A 62 31.81 -12.04 4.20
C GLN A 62 31.17 -12.56 5.51
N SER A 63 30.54 -11.70 6.29
CA SER A 63 29.81 -12.11 7.50
C SER A 63 28.39 -12.63 7.19
N TYR A 64 27.89 -12.41 6.00
CA TYR A 64 26.53 -12.76 5.63
C TYR A 64 26.35 -14.27 5.44
N SER A 65 25.28 -14.83 5.98
CA SER A 65 25.10 -16.29 6.03
C SER A 65 24.95 -16.95 4.66
N LEU A 66 24.44 -16.23 3.64
CA LEU A 66 24.30 -16.74 2.28
C LEU A 66 25.60 -16.65 1.48
N ALA A 67 26.58 -15.86 1.91
CA ALA A 67 27.88 -15.72 1.26
C ALA A 67 28.89 -16.78 1.72
N GLN A 68 28.51 -17.74 2.55
CA GLN A 68 29.42 -18.78 3.07
C GLN A 68 29.61 -19.90 2.07
N ASN A 69 30.88 -20.30 1.80
CA ASN A 69 31.19 -21.41 0.90
C ASN A 69 30.75 -22.80 1.42
N THR A 70 30.27 -22.84 2.65
CA THR A 70 29.66 -24.03 3.29
C THR A 70 28.13 -24.09 3.10
N TYR A 71 27.56 -23.13 2.40
CA TYR A 71 26.10 -23.10 2.17
C TYR A 71 25.64 -24.37 1.45
N THR A 72 24.46 -24.87 1.87
CA THR A 72 23.86 -26.08 1.31
C THR A 72 22.50 -25.73 0.69
N ALA A 73 22.37 -25.98 -0.60
CA ALA A 73 21.12 -25.74 -1.35
C ALA A 73 19.98 -26.64 -0.87
N LYS A 74 18.77 -26.17 -1.08
CA LYS A 74 17.52 -26.88 -0.79
C LYS A 74 16.63 -26.93 -2.03
N PRO A 75 17.08 -27.62 -3.11
CA PRO A 75 16.36 -27.64 -4.38
C PRO A 75 15.01 -28.33 -4.24
N SER A 76 14.13 -28.05 -5.20
CA SER A 76 12.82 -28.69 -5.34
C SER A 76 12.49 -28.88 -6.82
N ALA A 77 11.63 -29.87 -7.12
CA ALA A 77 11.18 -30.13 -8.48
C ALA A 77 10.35 -28.97 -9.06
N GLU A 78 9.79 -28.13 -8.17
CA GLU A 78 8.99 -26.98 -8.57
C GLU A 78 9.46 -25.70 -7.88
N ILE A 79 9.57 -24.61 -8.64
CA ILE A 79 9.58 -23.24 -8.11
C ILE A 79 8.15 -22.72 -8.21
N GLY A 80 7.47 -22.71 -7.05
CA GLY A 80 6.06 -22.39 -6.97
C GLY A 80 5.67 -21.82 -5.60
N GLY A 81 4.43 -22.02 -5.16
CA GLY A 81 3.93 -21.57 -3.86
C GLY A 81 4.55 -22.28 -2.67
N GLY A 82 4.09 -21.97 -1.47
CA GLY A 82 4.36 -22.75 -0.25
C GLY A 82 5.82 -22.76 0.23
N GLY A 83 6.55 -21.67 0.09
CA GLY A 83 7.92 -21.53 0.61
C GLY A 83 9.01 -22.10 -0.32
N THR A 84 8.67 -22.74 -1.44
CA THR A 84 9.66 -23.17 -2.44
C THR A 84 10.34 -21.97 -3.10
N ARG A 85 9.56 -20.88 -3.33
CA ARG A 85 10.07 -19.62 -3.86
C ARG A 85 11.17 -19.02 -2.99
N GLN A 86 10.95 -18.88 -1.68
CA GLN A 86 11.95 -18.29 -0.77
C GLN A 86 13.23 -19.13 -0.72
N ARG A 87 13.11 -20.46 -0.69
CA ARG A 87 14.27 -21.35 -0.71
C ARG A 87 15.07 -21.19 -2.01
N ALA A 88 14.38 -21.19 -3.13
CA ALA A 88 14.98 -21.02 -4.44
C ALA A 88 15.65 -19.62 -4.59
N ALA A 89 15.03 -18.58 -4.05
CA ALA A 89 15.59 -17.23 -4.04
C ALA A 89 16.87 -17.16 -3.18
N SER A 90 16.85 -17.76 -1.98
CA SER A 90 18.02 -17.83 -1.11
C SER A 90 19.15 -18.65 -1.72
N ASP A 91 18.84 -19.79 -2.34
CA ASP A 91 19.84 -20.64 -3.00
C ASP A 91 20.48 -19.91 -4.20
N GLY A 92 19.66 -19.26 -5.05
CA GLY A 92 20.17 -18.50 -6.19
C GLY A 92 21.01 -17.29 -5.75
N TYR A 93 20.59 -16.62 -4.67
CA TYR A 93 21.37 -15.50 -4.12
C TYR A 93 22.67 -15.97 -3.48
N ALA A 94 22.64 -17.08 -2.75
CA ALA A 94 23.86 -17.69 -2.20
C ALA A 94 24.85 -18.10 -3.30
N ALA A 95 24.36 -18.69 -4.39
CA ALA A 95 25.19 -19.03 -5.53
C ALA A 95 25.84 -17.78 -6.14
N MET A 96 25.09 -16.69 -6.31
CA MET A 96 25.59 -15.44 -6.87
C MET A 96 26.66 -14.80 -5.98
N LEU A 97 26.41 -14.69 -4.67
CA LEU A 97 27.40 -14.11 -3.74
C LEU A 97 28.68 -14.94 -3.69
N ASN A 98 28.57 -16.27 -3.65
CA ASN A 98 29.73 -17.14 -3.68
C ASN A 98 30.51 -17.02 -5.00
N ALA A 99 29.85 -16.88 -6.15
CA ALA A 99 30.56 -16.64 -7.42
C ALA A 99 31.30 -15.29 -7.41
N ILE A 100 30.71 -14.23 -6.83
CA ILE A 100 31.37 -12.92 -6.63
C ILE A 100 32.60 -13.07 -5.71
N GLU A 101 32.42 -13.75 -4.56
CA GLU A 101 33.54 -13.99 -3.63
C GLU A 101 34.72 -14.74 -4.28
N TRP A 102 34.44 -15.70 -5.16
CA TRP A 102 35.47 -16.36 -5.94
C TRP A 102 36.29 -15.37 -6.76
N HIS A 103 35.66 -14.47 -7.49
CA HIS A 103 36.35 -13.47 -8.29
C HIS A 103 37.23 -12.54 -7.46
N ILE A 104 36.75 -12.14 -6.29
CA ILE A 104 37.47 -11.20 -5.42
C ILE A 104 38.64 -11.91 -4.68
N THR A 105 38.38 -13.09 -4.13
CA THR A 105 39.38 -13.79 -3.31
C THR A 105 40.32 -14.75 -4.08
N GLY A 106 39.88 -15.19 -5.24
CA GLY A 106 40.54 -16.29 -5.98
C GLY A 106 40.38 -17.67 -5.32
N ASN A 107 39.62 -17.78 -4.21
CA ASN A 107 39.43 -19.05 -3.51
C ASN A 107 38.34 -19.88 -4.17
N THR A 108 38.75 -20.98 -4.82
CA THR A 108 37.87 -21.88 -5.57
C THR A 108 36.78 -22.54 -4.72
N ALA A 109 36.92 -22.62 -3.40
CA ALA A 109 35.88 -23.17 -2.53
C ALA A 109 34.54 -22.40 -2.67
N TYR A 110 34.58 -21.11 -2.99
CA TYR A 110 33.39 -20.31 -3.28
C TYR A 110 32.79 -20.65 -4.63
N ALA A 111 33.59 -20.76 -5.70
CA ALA A 111 33.10 -21.20 -7.00
C ALA A 111 32.53 -22.63 -6.96
N ASP A 112 33.17 -23.53 -6.22
CA ASP A 112 32.67 -24.89 -5.98
C ASP A 112 31.33 -24.87 -5.28
N CYS A 113 31.14 -23.96 -4.31
CA CYS A 113 29.84 -23.78 -3.62
C CYS A 113 28.74 -23.32 -4.59
N ALA A 114 29.00 -22.30 -5.37
CA ALA A 114 28.07 -21.81 -6.38
C ALA A 114 27.71 -22.89 -7.40
N ALA A 115 28.71 -23.60 -7.92
CA ALA A 115 28.52 -24.70 -8.84
C ALA A 115 27.68 -25.84 -8.26
N ARG A 116 27.94 -26.26 -7.01
CA ARG A 116 27.13 -27.28 -6.31
C ARG A 116 25.65 -26.86 -6.17
N ILE A 117 25.40 -25.60 -5.83
CA ILE A 117 24.03 -25.07 -5.72
C ILE A 117 23.30 -25.17 -7.06
N LEU A 118 23.92 -24.67 -8.12
CA LEU A 118 23.33 -24.65 -9.47
C LEU A 118 23.17 -26.08 -10.03
N THR A 119 24.12 -26.97 -9.80
CA THR A 119 24.02 -28.40 -10.17
C THR A 119 22.82 -29.05 -9.51
N ALA A 120 22.64 -28.85 -8.19
CA ALA A 120 21.52 -29.41 -7.45
C ALA A 120 20.15 -28.94 -7.99
N TRP A 121 20.06 -27.69 -8.38
CA TRP A 121 18.84 -27.15 -9.03
C TRP A 121 18.69 -27.67 -10.46
N GLY A 122 19.79 -27.81 -11.23
CA GLY A 122 19.78 -28.39 -12.56
C GLY A 122 19.27 -29.81 -12.58
N GLU A 123 19.68 -30.63 -11.62
CA GLU A 123 19.25 -32.04 -11.48
C GLU A 123 17.79 -32.17 -11.03
N THR A 124 17.30 -31.24 -10.18
CA THR A 124 16.04 -31.40 -9.44
C THR A 124 14.85 -30.65 -10.06
N LEU A 125 15.08 -29.47 -10.68
CA LEU A 125 14.02 -28.61 -11.17
C LEU A 125 13.30 -29.21 -12.37
N GLU A 126 11.98 -29.36 -12.29
CA GLU A 126 11.12 -29.85 -13.38
C GLU A 126 10.22 -28.75 -13.92
N THR A 127 9.69 -27.88 -13.03
CA THR A 127 8.74 -26.83 -13.40
C THR A 127 9.02 -25.52 -12.66
N ALA A 128 8.73 -24.41 -13.33
CA ALA A 128 8.66 -23.09 -12.70
C ALA A 128 7.31 -22.46 -13.01
N SER A 129 6.61 -21.95 -12.00
CA SER A 129 5.37 -21.25 -12.20
C SER A 129 5.60 -19.92 -12.92
N ALA A 130 4.62 -19.53 -13.73
CA ALA A 130 4.67 -18.32 -14.53
C ALA A 130 4.28 -17.04 -13.76
N GLU A 131 4.28 -17.06 -12.43
CA GLU A 131 3.90 -15.89 -11.61
C GLU A 131 5.11 -15.28 -10.90
N LEU A 132 4.97 -14.85 -9.65
CA LEU A 132 5.99 -14.25 -8.77
C LEU A 132 7.30 -15.08 -8.61
N TYR A 133 7.41 -16.17 -9.32
CA TYR A 133 8.49 -17.16 -9.20
C TYR A 133 9.70 -16.87 -10.09
N GLN A 134 9.70 -15.71 -10.76
CA GLN A 134 10.80 -15.31 -11.64
C GLN A 134 12.03 -14.81 -10.87
N TYR A 135 11.87 -14.27 -9.67
CA TYR A 135 12.99 -13.83 -8.84
C TYR A 135 14.04 -14.91 -8.57
N PRO A 136 13.66 -16.13 -8.16
CA PRO A 136 14.62 -17.22 -8.01
C PRO A 136 15.33 -17.58 -9.31
N CYS A 137 14.61 -17.64 -10.42
CA CYS A 137 15.19 -17.95 -11.73
C CYS A 137 16.22 -16.90 -12.13
N ARG A 138 15.93 -15.62 -11.95
CA ARG A 138 16.87 -14.51 -12.17
C ARG A 138 18.16 -14.70 -11.39
N ASN A 139 18.07 -14.93 -10.07
CA ASN A 139 19.24 -15.08 -9.22
C ASN A 139 20.13 -16.25 -9.63
N MET A 140 19.53 -17.39 -9.99
CA MET A 140 20.26 -18.58 -10.47
C MET A 140 20.93 -18.33 -11.81
N ILE A 141 20.28 -17.65 -12.75
CA ILE A 141 20.83 -17.33 -14.07
C ILE A 141 22.01 -16.36 -13.92
N MET A 142 21.85 -15.31 -13.09
CA MET A 142 22.92 -14.35 -12.80
C MET A 142 24.11 -15.03 -12.09
N ALA A 143 23.83 -15.96 -11.17
CA ALA A 143 24.88 -16.74 -10.50
C ALA A 143 25.67 -17.62 -11.48
N ALA A 144 25.01 -18.27 -12.44
CA ALA A 144 25.66 -19.07 -13.47
C ALA A 144 26.50 -18.20 -14.39
N GLU A 145 26.04 -17.00 -14.73
CA GLU A 145 26.81 -16.04 -15.53
C GLU A 145 28.04 -15.55 -14.75
N MET A 146 27.94 -15.35 -13.44
CA MET A 146 29.08 -14.99 -12.59
C MET A 146 30.09 -16.12 -12.40
N LEU A 147 29.78 -17.37 -12.78
CA LEU A 147 30.77 -18.47 -12.83
C LEU A 147 31.54 -18.52 -14.14
N ARG A 148 31.54 -17.46 -14.95
CA ARG A 148 32.39 -17.32 -16.13
C ARG A 148 33.68 -16.54 -15.81
N ASN A 149 34.75 -16.90 -16.47
CA ASN A 149 35.99 -16.13 -16.53
C ASN A 149 35.88 -14.97 -17.52
N SER A 150 36.84 -14.05 -17.51
CA SER A 150 36.88 -12.90 -18.41
C SER A 150 37.06 -13.25 -19.89
N ASP A 151 37.49 -14.48 -20.20
CA ASP A 151 37.57 -15.02 -21.57
C ASP A 151 36.26 -15.70 -22.03
N GLY A 152 35.20 -15.66 -21.16
CA GLY A 152 33.92 -16.27 -21.42
C GLY A 152 33.82 -17.75 -21.09
N SER A 153 34.93 -18.42 -20.73
CA SER A 153 34.88 -19.81 -20.27
C SER A 153 34.23 -19.91 -18.88
N PHE A 154 33.54 -21.03 -18.65
CA PHE A 154 33.05 -21.29 -17.30
C PHE A 154 34.16 -21.74 -16.35
N TYR A 155 33.96 -21.56 -15.07
CA TYR A 155 34.79 -22.10 -14.02
C TYR A 155 35.05 -23.60 -14.24
N GLU A 156 36.32 -24.00 -14.37
CA GLU A 156 36.71 -25.37 -14.77
C GLU A 156 36.29 -26.45 -13.77
N GLY A 157 36.12 -26.08 -12.47
CA GLY A 157 35.64 -26.98 -11.42
C GLY A 157 34.14 -27.30 -11.53
N TRP A 158 33.39 -26.57 -12.35
CA TRP A 158 32.00 -26.93 -12.64
C TRP A 158 31.94 -27.94 -13.78
N ALA A 159 31.74 -29.21 -13.44
CA ALA A 159 31.79 -30.31 -14.40
C ALA A 159 30.85 -30.05 -15.61
N GLU A 160 31.33 -30.30 -16.81
CA GLU A 160 30.61 -29.96 -18.05
C GLU A 160 29.18 -30.55 -18.10
N ASN A 161 29.04 -31.81 -17.68
CA ASN A 161 27.75 -32.50 -17.68
C ASN A 161 26.75 -31.81 -16.74
N ASP A 162 27.20 -31.43 -15.56
CA ASP A 162 26.35 -30.76 -14.51
C ASP A 162 25.96 -29.36 -14.97
N ARG A 163 26.92 -28.62 -15.53
CA ARG A 163 26.69 -27.32 -16.15
C ARG A 163 25.67 -27.41 -17.29
N ASN A 164 25.85 -28.34 -18.21
CA ASN A 164 24.94 -28.53 -19.34
C ASN A 164 23.53 -28.94 -18.88
N THR A 165 23.43 -29.70 -17.79
CA THR A 165 22.14 -30.03 -17.16
C THR A 165 21.46 -28.77 -16.65
N PHE A 166 22.17 -27.88 -15.94
CA PHE A 166 21.61 -26.61 -15.48
C PHE A 166 21.20 -25.68 -16.65
N LEU A 167 22.09 -25.50 -17.65
CA LEU A 167 21.80 -24.67 -18.82
C LEU A 167 20.61 -25.21 -19.63
N THR A 168 20.41 -26.53 -19.64
CA THR A 168 19.20 -27.13 -20.21
C THR A 168 17.93 -26.73 -19.43
N LYS A 169 18.00 -26.68 -18.11
CA LYS A 169 16.84 -26.19 -17.29
C LYS A 169 16.55 -24.70 -17.51
N VAL A 170 17.57 -23.89 -17.68
CA VAL A 170 17.39 -22.49 -18.10
C VAL A 170 16.61 -22.44 -19.42
N ARG A 171 17.05 -23.16 -20.44
CA ARG A 171 16.42 -23.16 -21.77
C ARG A 171 15.04 -23.79 -21.82
N THR A 172 14.77 -24.84 -21.03
CA THR A 172 13.52 -25.62 -21.13
C THR A 172 12.50 -25.37 -20.05
N VAL A 173 12.89 -24.75 -18.94
CA VAL A 173 12.01 -24.48 -17.79
C VAL A 173 11.94 -22.99 -17.45
N MET A 174 13.09 -22.37 -17.09
CA MET A 174 13.09 -21.01 -16.55
C MET A 174 12.71 -19.96 -17.60
N TYR A 175 13.40 -19.95 -18.74
CA TYR A 175 13.11 -19.03 -19.85
C TYR A 175 11.69 -19.19 -20.40
N PRO A 176 11.18 -20.40 -20.71
CA PRO A 176 9.82 -20.56 -21.21
C PRO A 176 8.74 -20.11 -20.20
N ALA A 177 8.96 -20.32 -18.91
CA ALA A 177 8.04 -19.85 -17.88
C ALA A 177 7.99 -18.32 -17.82
N ALA A 178 9.14 -17.66 -17.86
CA ALA A 178 9.25 -16.21 -17.88
C ALA A 178 8.62 -15.62 -19.15
N LYS A 179 8.98 -16.14 -20.32
CA LYS A 179 8.41 -15.73 -21.60
C LYS A 179 6.89 -15.87 -21.63
N LYS A 180 6.35 -16.99 -21.14
CA LYS A 180 4.92 -17.21 -21.02
C LYS A 180 4.28 -16.15 -20.14
N PHE A 181 4.90 -15.79 -19.01
CA PHE A 181 4.37 -14.75 -18.13
C PHE A 181 4.31 -13.39 -18.84
N CYS A 182 5.30 -13.04 -19.63
CA CYS A 182 5.33 -11.78 -20.39
C CYS A 182 4.23 -11.69 -21.46
N THR A 183 3.50 -12.76 -21.78
CA THR A 183 2.32 -12.69 -22.65
C THR A 183 1.06 -12.24 -21.95
N TYR A 184 1.03 -12.19 -20.62
CA TYR A 184 -0.10 -11.67 -19.86
C TYR A 184 -0.11 -10.13 -19.92
N MET A 185 -0.96 -9.59 -20.79
CA MET A 185 -0.99 -8.17 -21.19
C MET A 185 -1.19 -7.19 -20.01
N ASN A 186 -1.76 -7.64 -18.91
CA ASN A 186 -2.27 -6.78 -17.85
C ASN A 186 -1.69 -7.13 -16.47
N SER A 187 -0.46 -7.68 -16.43
CA SER A 187 0.19 -7.97 -15.16
C SER A 187 0.74 -6.71 -14.48
N HIS A 188 0.87 -6.78 -13.17
CA HIS A 188 1.52 -5.70 -12.41
C HIS A 188 2.99 -5.54 -12.82
N PRO A 189 3.52 -4.29 -12.87
CA PRO A 189 4.93 -4.03 -13.17
C PRO A 189 5.91 -4.89 -12.39
N SER A 190 5.78 -4.97 -11.08
CA SER A 190 6.65 -5.78 -10.20
C SER A 190 6.60 -7.29 -10.46
N TRP A 191 5.66 -7.77 -11.25
CA TRP A 191 5.59 -9.16 -11.67
C TRP A 191 6.14 -9.35 -13.08
N TYR A 192 5.93 -8.37 -13.96
CA TYR A 192 6.36 -8.40 -15.35
C TYR A 192 7.87 -8.16 -15.48
N THR A 193 8.42 -7.13 -14.81
CA THR A 193 9.82 -6.74 -14.94
C THR A 193 10.80 -7.85 -14.58
N PRO A 194 10.63 -8.64 -13.49
CA PRO A 194 11.52 -9.75 -13.22
C PRO A 194 11.43 -10.86 -14.28
N ALA A 195 10.26 -11.08 -14.90
CA ALA A 195 10.10 -12.06 -15.96
C ALA A 195 10.83 -11.63 -17.25
N ALA A 196 10.67 -10.36 -17.65
CA ALA A 196 11.40 -9.81 -18.80
C ALA A 196 12.92 -9.83 -18.58
N LEU A 197 13.39 -9.55 -17.36
CA LEU A 197 14.79 -9.65 -16.97
C LEU A 197 15.30 -11.11 -17.05
N VAL A 198 14.52 -12.10 -16.64
CA VAL A 198 14.87 -13.53 -16.78
C VAL A 198 15.04 -13.91 -18.25
N VAL A 199 14.15 -13.43 -19.13
CA VAL A 199 14.29 -13.65 -20.58
C VAL A 199 15.61 -13.08 -21.07
N MET A 200 15.88 -11.81 -20.76
CA MET A 200 17.08 -11.09 -21.20
C MET A 200 18.38 -11.76 -20.68
N ALA A 201 18.43 -12.07 -19.39
CA ALA A 201 19.56 -12.73 -18.74
C ALA A 201 19.80 -14.16 -19.28
N SER A 202 18.72 -14.88 -19.62
CA SER A 202 18.83 -16.19 -20.28
C SER A 202 19.53 -16.07 -21.62
N GLY A 203 19.28 -15.02 -22.38
CA GLY A 203 19.96 -14.77 -23.65
C GLY A 203 21.47 -14.59 -23.51
N VAL A 204 21.93 -13.83 -22.52
CA VAL A 204 23.35 -13.64 -22.21
C VAL A 204 23.98 -14.95 -21.78
N LEU A 205 23.43 -15.63 -20.76
CA LEU A 205 24.00 -16.88 -20.23
C LEU A 205 24.09 -17.98 -21.27
N LEU A 206 23.13 -18.08 -22.20
CA LEU A 206 23.04 -19.12 -23.22
C LEU A 206 23.73 -18.74 -24.54
N ASP A 207 24.38 -17.59 -24.63
CA ASP A 207 24.97 -17.02 -25.86
C ASP A 207 23.95 -16.95 -27.01
N ASP A 208 22.67 -16.59 -26.69
CA ASP A 208 21.55 -16.58 -27.62
C ASP A 208 21.05 -15.14 -27.86
N ALA A 209 21.53 -14.54 -28.95
CA ALA A 209 21.19 -13.16 -29.31
C ALA A 209 19.70 -12.93 -29.53
N ALA A 210 18.96 -13.95 -29.99
CA ALA A 210 17.53 -13.82 -30.21
C ALA A 210 16.75 -13.76 -28.89
N ILE A 211 17.11 -14.56 -27.90
CA ILE A 211 16.54 -14.56 -26.57
C ILE A 211 16.88 -13.24 -25.84
N TYR A 212 18.13 -12.78 -25.96
CA TYR A 212 18.52 -11.48 -25.39
C TYR A 212 17.70 -10.33 -25.97
N GLN A 213 17.61 -10.26 -27.31
CA GLN A 213 16.85 -9.21 -27.97
C GLN A 213 15.35 -9.26 -27.60
N GLU A 214 14.78 -10.46 -27.49
CA GLU A 214 13.40 -10.62 -27.01
C GLU A 214 13.22 -10.00 -25.61
N GLY A 215 14.12 -10.28 -24.67
CA GLY A 215 14.06 -9.71 -23.32
C GLY A 215 14.25 -8.19 -23.30
N TYR A 216 15.18 -7.69 -24.13
CA TYR A 216 15.41 -6.25 -24.31
C TYR A 216 14.16 -5.54 -24.86
N ASP A 217 13.53 -6.11 -25.88
CA ASP A 217 12.30 -5.57 -26.46
C ASP A 217 11.12 -5.62 -25.48
N LEU A 218 11.04 -6.69 -24.67
CA LEU A 218 10.04 -6.79 -23.60
C LEU A 218 10.20 -5.68 -22.56
N MET A 219 11.41 -5.22 -22.25
CA MET A 219 11.63 -4.08 -21.34
C MET A 219 11.22 -2.75 -21.97
N LEU A 220 11.38 -2.58 -23.28
CA LEU A 220 11.16 -1.32 -23.99
C LEU A 220 9.77 -1.14 -24.57
N ASN A 221 9.02 -2.21 -24.81
CA ASN A 221 7.74 -2.12 -25.51
C ASN A 221 6.74 -1.28 -24.71
N THR A 222 5.78 -0.64 -25.42
CA THR A 222 4.84 0.33 -24.86
C THR A 222 3.44 -0.22 -24.62
N ASP A 223 3.20 -1.48 -25.00
CA ASP A 223 1.84 -2.03 -25.06
C ASP A 223 1.36 -2.69 -23.75
N HIS A 224 2.24 -2.83 -22.77
CA HIS A 224 1.98 -3.51 -21.52
C HIS A 224 2.19 -2.61 -20.29
N TRP A 225 1.41 -2.87 -19.27
CA TRP A 225 1.50 -2.18 -17.98
C TRP A 225 2.82 -2.42 -17.23
N GLY A 226 3.44 -3.57 -17.45
CA GLY A 226 4.69 -3.95 -16.77
C GLY A 226 5.95 -3.43 -17.44
N GLN A 227 5.88 -2.91 -18.66
CA GLN A 227 7.03 -2.46 -19.40
C GLN A 227 7.51 -1.07 -18.96
N MET A 228 8.82 -0.84 -19.04
CA MET A 228 9.42 0.41 -18.56
C MET A 228 8.75 1.65 -19.13
N TYR A 229 8.42 1.67 -20.42
CA TYR A 229 7.74 2.81 -21.04
C TYR A 229 6.22 2.72 -21.07
N GLY A 230 5.67 1.51 -21.14
CA GLY A 230 4.23 1.31 -21.34
C GLY A 230 3.42 1.45 -20.07
N GLY A 231 4.07 1.31 -18.90
CA GLY A 231 3.29 1.26 -17.70
C GLY A 231 4.01 1.29 -16.37
N SER A 232 5.27 0.87 -16.31
CA SER A 232 5.99 0.88 -15.03
C SER A 232 6.31 2.29 -14.56
N ILE A 233 6.80 3.13 -15.48
CA ILE A 233 7.25 4.49 -15.19
C ILE A 233 6.65 5.45 -16.21
N GLU A 234 5.84 6.38 -15.75
CA GLU A 234 5.28 7.44 -16.59
C GLU A 234 6.36 8.46 -17.03
N PRO A 235 6.14 9.26 -18.10
CA PRO A 235 7.08 10.29 -18.52
C PRO A 235 7.48 11.29 -17.42
N SER A 236 6.60 11.51 -16.45
CA SER A 236 6.84 12.35 -15.26
C SER A 236 7.75 11.69 -14.22
N GLY A 237 8.07 10.41 -14.37
CA GLY A 237 8.73 9.59 -13.35
C GLY A 237 7.74 8.86 -12.41
N GLN A 238 6.46 9.18 -12.45
CA GLN A 238 5.48 8.53 -11.60
C GLN A 238 5.46 7.03 -11.84
N MET A 239 5.60 6.28 -10.75
CA MET A 239 5.51 4.82 -10.77
C MET A 239 4.07 4.38 -10.60
N ARG A 240 3.58 3.52 -11.50
CA ARG A 240 2.18 3.03 -11.43
C ARG A 240 1.87 2.29 -10.14
N GLU A 241 2.76 1.44 -9.67
CA GLU A 241 2.51 0.65 -8.47
C GLU A 241 2.64 1.43 -7.16
N MET A 242 3.11 2.68 -7.17
CA MET A 242 3.11 3.50 -5.95
C MET A 242 1.70 3.82 -5.43
N GLY A 243 0.69 3.73 -6.26
CA GLY A 243 -0.71 3.77 -5.82
C GLY A 243 -1.15 2.50 -5.10
N ARG A 244 -0.48 1.37 -5.36
CA ARG A 244 -0.68 0.10 -4.66
C ARG A 244 0.08 0.06 -3.34
N ASP A 245 1.40 0.23 -3.40
CA ASP A 245 2.29 0.41 -2.27
C ASP A 245 3.71 0.80 -2.75
N ASN A 246 4.52 1.34 -1.83
CA ASN A 246 5.87 1.77 -2.16
C ASN A 246 6.87 0.62 -2.33
N VAL A 247 6.59 -0.55 -1.76
CA VAL A 247 7.48 -1.72 -1.85
C VAL A 247 7.51 -2.24 -3.28
N HIS A 248 6.35 -2.43 -3.89
CA HIS A 248 6.26 -2.92 -5.27
C HIS A 248 6.84 -1.91 -6.28
N GLY A 249 6.67 -0.59 -6.05
CA GLY A 249 7.36 0.43 -6.84
C GLY A 249 8.89 0.28 -6.77
N GLY A 250 9.44 0.10 -5.58
CA GLY A 250 10.87 -0.15 -5.37
C GLY A 250 11.38 -1.44 -6.02
N LEU A 251 10.61 -2.54 -5.91
CA LEU A 251 10.93 -3.82 -6.57
C LEU A 251 11.02 -3.65 -8.10
N THR A 252 10.04 -2.98 -8.70
CA THR A 252 10.02 -2.69 -10.13
C THR A 252 11.26 -1.91 -10.58
N LEU A 253 11.63 -0.85 -9.83
CA LEU A 253 12.83 -0.06 -10.12
C LEU A 253 14.11 -0.89 -10.01
N GLY A 254 14.19 -1.76 -9.02
CA GLY A 254 15.35 -2.64 -8.84
C GLY A 254 15.51 -3.66 -9.98
N ASP A 255 14.43 -4.24 -10.48
CA ASP A 255 14.48 -5.16 -11.63
C ASP A 255 14.86 -4.43 -12.92
N ILE A 256 14.30 -3.24 -13.17
CA ILE A 256 14.67 -2.40 -14.32
C ILE A 256 16.15 -1.99 -14.22
N THR A 257 16.63 -1.63 -13.02
CA THR A 257 18.05 -1.31 -12.82
C THR A 257 18.96 -2.47 -13.18
N GLN A 258 18.62 -3.70 -12.79
CA GLN A 258 19.40 -4.89 -13.15
C GLN A 258 19.36 -5.16 -14.66
N ALA A 259 18.23 -4.91 -15.33
CA ALA A 259 18.16 -5.00 -16.79
C ALA A 259 19.05 -3.95 -17.47
N CYS A 260 19.07 -2.72 -16.94
CA CYS A 260 19.96 -1.67 -17.45
C CYS A 260 21.44 -2.00 -17.26
N LEU A 261 21.84 -2.55 -16.11
CA LEU A 261 23.20 -3.01 -15.85
C LEU A 261 23.62 -4.14 -16.82
N LEU A 262 22.74 -5.13 -16.97
CA LEU A 262 22.98 -6.23 -17.89
C LEU A 262 23.12 -5.74 -19.33
N ALA A 263 22.24 -4.84 -19.79
CA ALA A 263 22.33 -4.23 -21.12
C ALA A 263 23.63 -3.45 -21.29
N TRP A 264 23.99 -2.62 -20.32
CA TRP A 264 25.22 -1.84 -20.34
C TRP A 264 26.45 -2.70 -20.47
N ASN A 265 26.53 -3.80 -19.72
CA ASN A 265 27.61 -4.75 -19.80
C ASN A 265 27.69 -5.48 -21.16
N GLN A 266 26.59 -5.48 -21.90
CA GLN A 266 26.49 -6.00 -23.25
C GLN A 266 26.64 -4.94 -24.36
N GLY A 267 26.93 -3.68 -23.98
CA GLY A 267 27.16 -2.57 -24.90
C GLY A 267 25.90 -1.85 -25.38
N ASP A 268 24.73 -2.14 -24.76
CA ASP A 268 23.47 -1.47 -25.04
C ASP A 268 23.13 -0.47 -23.91
N ASP A 269 22.76 0.76 -24.28
CA ASP A 269 22.46 1.80 -23.30
C ASP A 269 20.96 1.88 -22.97
N LEU A 270 20.50 0.94 -22.15
CA LEU A 270 19.12 0.94 -21.65
C LEU A 270 18.89 2.04 -20.60
N PHE A 271 19.94 2.54 -19.94
CA PHE A 271 19.84 3.66 -19.02
C PHE A 271 19.38 4.95 -19.71
N ALA A 272 19.86 5.23 -20.93
CA ALA A 272 19.45 6.41 -21.69
C ALA A 272 18.04 6.29 -22.27
N ALA A 273 17.47 5.11 -22.26
CA ALA A 273 16.18 4.85 -22.89
C ALA A 273 15.06 5.75 -22.32
N GLY A 274 14.17 6.26 -23.20
CA GLY A 274 13.03 7.12 -22.83
C GLY A 274 13.40 8.42 -22.14
N ASP A 275 14.50 9.00 -22.53
CA ASP A 275 15.01 10.23 -21.89
C ASP A 275 15.30 10.00 -20.41
N ASN A 276 16.18 9.03 -20.14
CA ASN A 276 16.56 8.60 -18.79
C ASN A 276 15.36 8.18 -17.92
N ARG A 277 14.44 7.39 -18.48
CA ARG A 277 13.18 7.04 -17.82
C ARG A 277 13.40 6.38 -16.45
N LEU A 278 14.41 5.52 -16.33
CA LEU A 278 14.74 4.89 -15.04
C LEU A 278 15.13 5.95 -13.99
N LEU A 279 15.99 6.90 -14.35
CA LEU A 279 16.38 7.98 -13.43
C LEU A 279 15.15 8.75 -12.92
N LYS A 280 14.26 9.13 -13.83
CA LYS A 280 13.03 9.83 -13.46
C LYS A 280 12.17 9.03 -12.48
N GLY A 281 12.06 7.72 -12.70
CA GLY A 281 11.31 6.83 -11.80
C GLY A 281 11.95 6.70 -10.42
N VAL A 282 13.27 6.53 -10.37
CA VAL A 282 14.01 6.43 -9.11
C VAL A 282 13.96 7.76 -8.34
N GLU A 283 14.18 8.89 -9.03
CA GLU A 283 14.12 10.23 -8.43
C GLU A 283 12.72 10.53 -7.86
N TYR A 284 11.67 10.21 -8.60
CA TYR A 284 10.28 10.34 -8.14
C TYR A 284 10.00 9.47 -6.90
N TRP A 285 10.44 8.20 -6.92
CA TRP A 285 10.27 7.29 -5.80
C TRP A 285 11.07 7.76 -4.57
N CYS A 286 12.31 8.21 -4.78
CA CYS A 286 13.16 8.76 -3.72
C CYS A 286 12.54 10.02 -3.11
N ARG A 287 12.04 10.96 -3.91
CA ARG A 287 11.37 12.15 -3.41
C ARG A 287 10.31 11.83 -2.38
N TYR A 288 9.38 10.95 -2.72
CA TYR A 288 8.33 10.55 -1.79
C TYR A 288 8.88 9.83 -0.55
N ASN A 289 9.82 8.91 -0.74
CA ASN A 289 10.32 8.06 0.35
C ASN A 289 11.39 8.75 1.23
N THR A 290 11.91 9.89 0.84
CA THR A 290 12.73 10.77 1.69
C THR A 290 11.91 11.82 2.45
N GLY A 291 10.59 11.77 2.39
CA GLY A 291 9.71 12.55 3.26
C GLY A 291 9.01 13.73 2.62
N HIS A 292 8.84 13.73 1.30
CA HIS A 292 8.14 14.76 0.54
C HIS A 292 6.71 14.32 0.17
N PRO A 293 5.72 14.49 1.08
CA PRO A 293 4.33 14.09 0.83
C PRO A 293 3.65 14.89 -0.28
N ASP A 294 4.22 16.04 -0.65
CA ASP A 294 3.82 16.92 -1.75
C ASP A 294 4.25 16.41 -3.12
N THR A 295 4.85 15.21 -3.21
CA THR A 295 5.20 14.58 -4.49
C THR A 295 3.94 14.44 -5.34
N PRO A 296 3.87 15.07 -6.54
CA PRO A 296 2.68 15.03 -7.37
C PRO A 296 2.29 13.60 -7.74
N PHE A 297 1.00 13.32 -7.79
CA PHE A 297 0.48 12.04 -8.24
C PHE A 297 -0.72 12.26 -9.16
N GLU A 298 -0.59 11.81 -10.40
CA GLU A 298 -1.71 11.79 -11.34
C GLU A 298 -2.49 10.47 -11.15
N PRO A 299 -3.82 10.54 -11.03
CA PRO A 299 -4.64 9.34 -10.90
C PRO A 299 -4.50 8.41 -12.10
N LEU A 300 -4.38 7.12 -11.82
CA LEU A 300 -4.20 6.09 -12.82
C LEU A 300 -5.43 5.20 -12.90
N ASP A 301 -5.99 5.08 -14.11
CA ASP A 301 -7.01 4.08 -14.42
C ASP A 301 -6.34 2.73 -14.65
N CYS A 302 -6.52 1.84 -13.70
CA CYS A 302 -6.01 0.48 -13.76
C CYS A 302 -7.10 -0.54 -14.10
N SER A 303 -8.23 -0.09 -14.67
CA SER A 303 -9.37 -0.95 -15.02
C SER A 303 -9.04 -2.00 -16.09
N GLY A 304 -7.97 -1.80 -16.85
CA GLY A 304 -7.46 -2.74 -17.85
C GLY A 304 -6.50 -3.80 -17.33
N LEU A 305 -6.09 -3.75 -16.05
CA LEU A 305 -5.29 -4.83 -15.47
C LEU A 305 -6.12 -6.11 -15.44
N ASP A 306 -5.57 -7.17 -16.05
CA ASP A 306 -6.15 -8.52 -15.91
C ASP A 306 -6.03 -8.91 -14.44
N ASN A 307 -7.13 -8.80 -13.77
CA ASN A 307 -7.20 -9.31 -12.44
C ASN A 307 -8.10 -10.53 -12.47
N SER A 308 -7.50 -11.66 -12.35
CA SER A 308 -8.18 -12.92 -12.01
C SER A 308 -9.11 -12.77 -10.79
N THR A 309 -9.09 -11.62 -10.14
CA THR A 309 -9.88 -11.21 -8.97
C THR A 309 -11.08 -10.33 -9.33
N GLY A 310 -11.25 -9.89 -10.59
CA GLY A 310 -12.43 -9.14 -11.05
C GLY A 310 -12.54 -7.68 -10.58
N PHE A 311 -11.44 -7.04 -10.19
CA PHE A 311 -11.46 -5.69 -9.64
C PHE A 311 -10.95 -4.64 -10.65
N SER A 312 -11.78 -3.66 -10.96
CA SER A 312 -11.33 -2.43 -11.60
C SER A 312 -10.71 -1.51 -10.57
N PHE A 313 -9.51 -1.00 -10.84
CA PHE A 313 -8.79 -0.15 -9.90
C PHE A 313 -8.61 1.25 -10.43
N TYR A 314 -8.77 2.22 -9.55
CA TYR A 314 -8.18 3.53 -9.68
C TYR A 314 -7.14 3.72 -8.59
N TYR A 315 -5.92 4.03 -8.96
CA TYR A 315 -4.96 4.58 -8.02
C TYR A 315 -5.11 6.09 -8.04
N ILE A 316 -5.67 6.65 -6.99
CA ILE A 316 -5.97 8.09 -6.89
C ILE A 316 -4.89 8.88 -6.16
N SER A 317 -3.99 8.19 -5.49
CA SER A 317 -2.89 8.77 -4.73
C SER A 317 -1.81 7.74 -4.50
N MET A 318 -0.59 8.19 -4.17
CA MET A 318 0.41 7.31 -3.61
C MET A 318 -0.11 6.65 -2.34
N HIS A 319 0.28 5.39 -2.16
CA HIS A 319 -0.05 4.65 -0.97
C HIS A 319 0.74 5.19 0.22
N ASN A 320 0.07 5.38 1.35
CA ASN A 320 0.68 5.93 2.57
C ASN A 320 1.29 4.87 3.50
N ASN A 321 1.52 3.62 3.05
CA ASN A 321 2.11 2.57 3.88
C ASN A 321 3.59 2.78 4.22
N GLY A 322 3.98 4.00 4.22
CA GLY A 322 5.20 4.51 4.76
C GLY A 322 6.10 5.09 3.69
N PHE A 323 6.57 6.26 3.99
CA PHE A 323 7.82 6.78 3.53
C PHE A 323 8.89 5.79 4.01
N ARG A 324 9.16 4.76 3.22
CA ARG A 324 10.16 3.76 3.57
C ARG A 324 11.30 3.91 2.60
N LEU A 325 12.29 4.66 2.99
CA LEU A 325 13.59 4.48 2.40
C LEU A 325 14.07 3.08 2.81
N ARG A 326 13.56 2.05 2.12
CA ARG A 326 14.07 0.70 2.28
C ARG A 326 15.29 0.58 1.40
N PRO A 327 16.49 0.56 1.98
CA PRO A 327 17.71 0.35 1.20
C PRO A 327 17.70 -0.99 0.46
N ASP A 328 16.81 -1.89 0.89
CA ASP A 328 16.63 -3.23 0.36
C ASP A 328 15.67 -3.32 -0.85
N ALA A 329 15.04 -2.24 -1.26
CA ALA A 329 14.04 -2.27 -2.33
C ALA A 329 14.50 -1.66 -3.66
N CYS A 330 15.66 -0.98 -3.70
CA CYS A 330 16.15 -0.31 -4.90
C CYS A 330 17.69 -0.31 -4.97
N CYS A 331 18.23 -0.40 -6.16
CA CYS A 331 19.67 -0.35 -6.41
C CYS A 331 20.17 1.10 -6.50
N PHE A 332 20.02 1.91 -5.46
CA PHE A 332 20.35 3.33 -5.47
C PHE A 332 21.77 3.62 -5.96
N GLU A 333 22.74 2.89 -5.46
CA GLU A 333 24.15 3.09 -5.84
C GLU A 333 24.39 2.84 -7.31
N ALA A 334 23.81 1.81 -7.89
CA ALA A 334 23.95 1.50 -9.31
C ALA A 334 23.42 2.65 -10.19
N VAL A 335 22.26 3.16 -9.86
CA VAL A 335 21.63 4.28 -10.60
C VAL A 335 22.37 5.57 -10.36
N TYR A 336 22.73 5.88 -9.10
CA TYR A 336 23.48 7.08 -8.73
C TYR A 336 24.82 7.16 -9.48
N HIS A 337 25.67 6.13 -9.37
CA HIS A 337 26.98 6.14 -9.98
C HIS A 337 26.92 6.11 -11.50
N HIS A 338 25.96 5.41 -12.08
CA HIS A 338 25.81 5.40 -13.53
C HIS A 338 25.54 6.82 -14.08
N TYR A 339 24.53 7.52 -13.52
CA TYR A 339 24.19 8.83 -14.06
C TYR A 339 25.20 9.91 -13.66
N LYS A 340 25.75 9.86 -12.46
CA LYS A 340 26.77 10.81 -12.03
C LYS A 340 28.12 10.58 -12.69
N GLU A 341 28.70 9.40 -12.54
CA GLU A 341 30.07 9.12 -12.93
C GLU A 341 30.21 8.73 -14.41
N VAL A 342 29.28 7.91 -14.91
CA VAL A 342 29.36 7.42 -16.30
C VAL A 342 28.73 8.42 -17.27
N LYS A 343 27.58 9.00 -16.93
CA LYS A 343 26.90 10.01 -17.77
C LYS A 343 27.36 11.44 -17.49
N GLY A 344 28.03 11.71 -16.37
CA GLY A 344 28.53 13.04 -16.00
C GLY A 344 27.43 14.05 -15.65
N MET A 345 26.29 13.59 -15.16
CA MET A 345 25.16 14.44 -14.78
C MET A 345 25.39 15.11 -13.41
N ASP A 346 24.78 16.27 -13.20
CA ASP A 346 24.84 17.03 -11.94
C ASP A 346 23.82 16.48 -10.94
N ASP A 347 24.30 15.70 -9.97
CA ASP A 347 23.46 15.00 -9.01
C ASP A 347 22.65 15.91 -8.08
N GLU A 348 23.17 17.11 -7.76
CA GLU A 348 22.43 18.07 -6.91
C GLU A 348 21.29 18.78 -7.66
N LYS A 349 21.39 18.89 -8.99
CA LYS A 349 20.40 19.58 -9.82
C LYS A 349 19.43 18.65 -10.51
N GLU A 350 19.92 17.52 -11.03
CA GLU A 350 19.16 16.66 -11.92
C GLU A 350 18.49 15.49 -11.19
N PHE A 351 19.07 15.04 -10.04
CA PHE A 351 18.50 13.98 -9.23
C PHE A 351 18.82 14.10 -7.72
N PRO A 352 18.45 15.25 -7.09
CA PRO A 352 18.77 15.55 -5.70
C PRO A 352 18.19 14.51 -4.71
N TYR A 353 17.02 13.98 -4.95
CA TYR A 353 16.38 13.02 -4.03
C TYR A 353 17.02 11.63 -4.08
N LEU A 354 17.46 11.17 -5.24
CA LEU A 354 18.28 9.97 -5.35
C LEU A 354 19.62 10.16 -4.60
N THR A 355 20.24 11.33 -4.72
CA THR A 355 21.48 11.67 -4.01
C THR A 355 21.29 11.59 -2.50
N ILE A 356 20.21 12.14 -1.97
CA ILE A 356 19.84 12.03 -0.55
C ILE A 356 19.58 10.57 -0.17
N ALA A 357 18.79 9.84 -0.94
CA ALA A 357 18.45 8.46 -0.66
C ALA A 357 19.69 7.55 -0.63
N ALA A 358 20.58 7.68 -1.61
CA ALA A 358 21.83 6.95 -1.64
C ALA A 358 22.70 7.27 -0.43
N ARG A 359 22.88 8.54 -0.09
CA ARG A 359 23.62 8.98 1.09
C ARG A 359 23.09 8.41 2.41
N LEU A 360 21.74 8.38 2.55
CA LEU A 360 21.08 7.85 3.75
C LEU A 360 21.15 6.31 3.83
N ALA A 361 21.19 5.64 2.68
CA ALA A 361 21.22 4.17 2.61
C ALA A 361 22.63 3.60 2.84
N ARG A 362 23.70 4.36 2.59
CA ARG A 362 25.09 3.86 2.65
C ARG A 362 25.56 3.48 4.04
N PRO A 363 26.32 2.35 4.14
CA PRO A 363 26.33 1.27 3.19
C PRO A 363 25.02 0.50 3.27
N ASP A 364 24.53 0.11 2.12
CA ASP A 364 23.43 -0.83 2.05
C ASP A 364 23.88 -2.25 2.33
N THR A 365 22.95 -3.08 2.79
CA THR A 365 23.19 -4.47 3.16
C THR A 365 22.47 -5.43 2.20
N ALA A 366 22.55 -6.72 2.50
CA ALA A 366 21.83 -7.75 1.73
C ALA A 366 20.34 -7.41 1.62
N ASN A 367 19.79 -7.58 0.41
CA ASN A 367 18.37 -7.39 0.16
C ASN A 367 17.84 -8.37 -0.90
N GLU A 368 16.52 -8.36 -1.10
CA GLU A 368 15.83 -9.29 -1.99
C GLU A 368 16.20 -9.13 -3.47
N LEU A 369 16.69 -7.96 -3.89
CA LEU A 369 17.00 -7.66 -5.29
C LEU A 369 18.47 -7.85 -5.64
N LEU A 370 19.35 -7.21 -4.93
CA LEU A 370 20.81 -7.31 -5.14
C LEU A 370 21.57 -7.10 -3.84
N GLY A 371 21.35 -6.00 -3.13
CA GLY A 371 22.08 -5.60 -1.94
C GLY A 371 23.56 -5.31 -2.19
N PHE A 372 24.25 -4.88 -1.14
CA PHE A 372 25.67 -4.55 -1.19
C PHE A 372 26.03 -3.56 -2.32
N GLY A 373 25.08 -2.69 -2.71
CA GLY A 373 25.29 -1.75 -3.81
C GLY A 373 26.46 -0.82 -3.58
N THR A 374 26.69 -0.41 -2.32
CA THR A 374 27.86 0.39 -1.94
C THR A 374 29.18 -0.35 -2.24
N LEU A 375 29.24 -1.68 -2.05
CA LEU A 375 30.40 -2.49 -2.42
C LEU A 375 30.54 -2.60 -3.93
N PHE A 376 29.45 -2.88 -4.63
CA PHE A 376 29.49 -3.27 -6.03
C PHE A 376 29.60 -2.09 -7.00
N PHE A 377 28.94 -0.98 -6.71
CA PHE A 377 28.75 0.11 -7.66
C PHE A 377 29.47 1.40 -7.31
N THR A 378 30.05 1.53 -6.12
CA THR A 378 30.94 2.69 -5.83
C THR A 378 32.10 2.74 -6.80
N ILE A 379 32.30 3.88 -7.45
CA ILE A 379 33.37 4.12 -8.40
C ILE A 379 34.45 5.02 -7.77
N ASP A 380 34.05 6.08 -7.06
CA ASP A 380 34.94 7.00 -6.37
C ASP A 380 34.45 7.30 -4.95
N THR A 381 35.34 7.18 -3.96
CA THR A 381 35.08 7.49 -2.54
C THR A 381 34.68 8.94 -2.29
N LYS A 382 35.10 9.87 -3.14
CA LYS A 382 34.74 11.27 -3.02
C LYS A 382 33.27 11.55 -3.35
N THR A 383 32.68 10.72 -4.17
CA THR A 383 31.31 10.85 -4.64
C THR A 383 30.32 10.03 -3.80
N SER A 384 30.83 9.10 -2.98
CA SER A 384 30.04 8.24 -2.09
C SER A 384 30.42 8.40 -0.61
N PRO A 385 30.47 9.63 -0.05
CA PRO A 385 30.84 9.76 1.36
C PRO A 385 29.77 9.15 2.27
N TYR A 386 30.24 8.46 3.32
CA TYR A 386 29.35 8.09 4.43
C TYR A 386 28.86 9.33 5.18
N MET A 387 27.69 9.22 5.79
CA MET A 387 27.28 10.18 6.78
C MET A 387 28.16 10.02 8.04
N THR A 388 28.98 11.01 8.32
CA THR A 388 29.87 11.06 9.48
C THR A 388 29.36 11.98 10.57
N GLU A 389 28.37 12.81 10.28
CA GLU A 389 27.78 13.76 11.21
C GLU A 389 26.42 13.29 11.70
N GLU A 390 26.15 13.51 12.99
CA GLU A 390 24.84 13.23 13.59
C GLU A 390 23.79 14.16 12.97
N PRO A 391 22.50 13.72 12.89
CA PRO A 391 21.43 14.53 12.32
C PRO A 391 21.21 15.82 13.12
N ALA A 392 20.68 16.83 12.44
CA ALA A 392 20.21 18.04 13.08
C ALA A 392 19.09 17.75 14.10
N LYS A 393 18.92 18.63 15.09
CA LYS A 393 17.85 18.52 16.08
C LYS A 393 16.48 18.56 15.40
N PRO A 394 15.50 17.75 15.83
CA PRO A 394 14.13 17.79 15.31
C PRO A 394 13.52 19.18 15.42
N GLN A 395 12.80 19.60 14.37
CA GLN A 395 12.10 20.88 14.33
C GLN A 395 10.59 20.70 14.49
N ASP A 396 9.90 21.72 14.99
CA ASP A 396 8.44 21.79 15.12
C ASP A 396 7.83 20.53 15.78
N PHE A 397 8.58 19.94 16.74
CA PHE A 397 8.12 18.78 17.46
C PHE A 397 7.01 19.15 18.42
N ARG A 398 5.85 18.47 18.29
CA ARG A 398 4.68 18.73 19.12
C ARG A 398 3.87 17.47 19.39
N ALA A 399 3.23 17.44 20.55
CA ALA A 399 2.20 16.51 20.91
C ALA A 399 0.87 17.24 20.98
N GLU A 400 -0.20 16.63 20.49
CA GLU A 400 -1.53 17.19 20.43
C GLU A 400 -2.55 16.20 21.00
N ASP A 401 -3.55 16.74 21.67
CA ASP A 401 -4.65 15.98 22.26
C ASP A 401 -5.44 15.25 21.17
N GLY A 402 -5.77 13.97 21.43
CA GLY A 402 -6.61 13.16 20.55
C GLY A 402 -7.64 12.35 21.35
N TYR A 403 -8.70 11.90 20.67
CA TYR A 403 -9.69 11.03 21.27
C TYR A 403 -9.10 9.66 21.57
N LYS A 404 -8.94 9.32 22.85
CA LYS A 404 -8.29 8.10 23.37
C LYS A 404 -6.88 7.86 22.82
N CYS A 405 -6.22 8.90 22.33
CA CYS A 405 -4.88 8.83 21.77
C CYS A 405 -4.15 10.16 21.93
N ILE A 406 -2.88 10.19 21.56
CA ILE A 406 -2.11 11.42 21.42
C ILE A 406 -1.44 11.39 20.05
N TYR A 407 -1.52 12.50 19.31
CA TYR A 407 -0.81 12.69 18.08
C TYR A 407 0.53 13.37 18.34
N VAL A 408 1.60 12.82 17.83
CA VAL A 408 2.94 13.39 17.92
C VAL A 408 3.41 13.69 16.50
N SER A 409 3.82 14.92 16.23
CA SER A 409 4.25 15.35 14.90
C SER A 409 5.55 16.16 14.97
N TRP A 410 6.27 16.21 13.85
CA TRP A 410 7.51 16.95 13.70
C TRP A 410 7.71 17.33 12.23
N LYS A 411 8.61 18.30 12.02
CA LYS A 411 9.01 18.70 10.69
C LYS A 411 10.28 17.96 10.26
N HIS A 412 10.38 17.65 8.98
CA HIS A 412 11.60 17.11 8.38
C HIS A 412 12.77 18.07 8.58
N PRO A 413 13.99 17.56 8.85
CA PRO A 413 15.18 18.43 8.88
C PRO A 413 15.45 19.02 7.49
N GLU A 414 15.84 20.29 7.44
CA GLU A 414 16.08 21.01 6.18
C GLU A 414 17.25 20.43 5.38
N ASN A 415 18.26 19.87 6.06
CA ASN A 415 19.42 19.23 5.43
C ASN A 415 19.23 17.77 5.09
N GLU A 416 18.03 17.21 5.35
CA GLU A 416 17.66 15.84 5.04
C GLU A 416 18.69 14.77 5.46
N ASP A 417 19.30 14.97 6.63
CA ASP A 417 20.37 14.13 7.16
C ASP A 417 19.88 13.01 8.09
N ALA A 418 18.59 12.91 8.33
CA ALA A 418 17.99 11.89 9.18
C ALA A 418 17.54 10.68 8.37
N ARG A 419 17.92 9.48 8.81
CA ARG A 419 17.43 8.20 8.25
C ARG A 419 16.20 7.69 8.96
N GLY A 420 16.06 7.95 10.26
CA GLY A 420 14.98 7.44 11.09
C GLY A 420 14.80 8.25 12.36
N PHE A 421 14.02 7.68 13.30
CA PHE A 421 13.57 8.38 14.48
C PHE A 421 13.53 7.46 15.70
N ASN A 422 13.85 8.03 16.88
CA ASN A 422 13.55 7.45 18.19
C ASN A 422 12.59 8.36 18.93
N LEU A 423 11.40 7.86 19.22
CA LEU A 423 10.37 8.54 20.01
C LEU A 423 10.39 8.01 21.44
N TYR A 424 10.40 8.91 22.41
CA TYR A 424 10.40 8.62 23.84
C TYR A 424 9.15 9.19 24.48
N ARG A 425 8.61 8.45 25.48
CA ARG A 425 7.43 8.84 26.25
C ARG A 425 7.73 8.84 27.74
N SER A 426 7.04 9.73 28.45
CA SER A 426 7.08 9.84 29.92
C SER A 426 5.69 10.15 30.45
N THR A 427 5.41 9.73 31.70
CA THR A 427 4.20 10.08 32.45
C THR A 427 4.43 11.16 33.51
N ASP A 428 5.69 11.49 33.80
CA ASP A 428 6.09 12.45 34.82
C ASP A 428 6.86 13.68 34.27
N GLY A 429 7.13 13.68 32.97
CA GLY A 429 7.92 14.72 32.27
C GLY A 429 9.42 14.70 32.63
N LYS A 430 9.89 13.72 33.37
CA LYS A 430 11.29 13.62 33.84
C LYS A 430 11.95 12.32 33.36
N SER A 431 11.29 11.19 33.58
CA SER A 431 11.81 9.86 33.24
C SER A 431 11.22 9.43 31.92
N PHE A 432 12.03 9.34 30.87
CA PHE A 432 11.64 8.99 29.51
C PHE A 432 12.08 7.59 29.15
N SER A 433 11.18 6.79 28.61
CA SER A 433 11.47 5.48 28.04
C SER A 433 11.28 5.52 26.51
N LEU A 434 12.07 4.72 25.80
CA LEU A 434 11.91 4.56 24.35
C LEU A 434 10.54 3.94 24.06
N LEU A 435 9.71 4.65 23.32
CA LEU A 435 8.38 4.20 22.90
C LEU A 435 8.44 3.47 21.55
N LYS A 436 9.15 4.08 20.59
CA LYS A 436 9.20 3.58 19.22
C LYS A 436 10.50 3.97 18.54
N THR A 437 11.02 3.07 17.73
CA THR A 437 12.12 3.32 16.78
C THR A 437 11.64 3.08 15.37
N TRP A 438 12.03 3.95 14.47
CA TRP A 438 11.98 3.76 13.03
C TRP A 438 13.40 3.95 12.50
N ASP A 439 13.87 3.02 11.70
CA ASP A 439 15.17 3.04 11.02
C ASP A 439 15.05 3.48 9.57
N TYR A 440 13.91 4.04 9.21
CA TYR A 440 13.58 4.56 7.88
C TYR A 440 12.63 5.75 8.00
N TYR A 441 12.54 6.55 6.95
CA TYR A 441 11.56 7.62 6.88
C TYR A 441 10.13 7.09 6.97
N THR A 442 9.29 7.80 7.70
CA THR A 442 7.87 7.54 7.85
C THR A 442 7.12 8.87 7.80
N ASN A 443 5.80 8.84 7.82
CA ASN A 443 5.01 10.05 8.06
C ASN A 443 5.52 10.75 9.32
N ASN A 444 5.71 12.07 9.25
CA ASN A 444 6.14 12.87 10.40
C ASN A 444 5.04 13.04 11.44
N ILE A 445 4.24 12.00 11.62
CA ILE A 445 3.16 11.92 12.59
C ILE A 445 3.09 10.50 13.15
N TYR A 446 2.95 10.41 14.46
CA TYR A 446 2.73 9.15 15.16
C TYR A 446 1.48 9.28 16.03
N LYS A 447 0.61 8.29 15.98
CA LYS A 447 -0.56 8.16 16.86
C LYS A 447 -0.22 7.19 17.98
N ASP A 448 -0.13 7.69 19.21
CA ASP A 448 0.02 6.88 20.41
C ASP A 448 -1.36 6.49 20.93
N GLU A 449 -1.72 5.24 20.76
CA GLU A 449 -2.99 4.65 21.22
C GLU A 449 -2.83 3.87 22.54
N ASP A 450 -1.59 3.69 23.01
CA ASP A 450 -1.28 3.04 24.29
C ASP A 450 -1.22 4.08 25.42
N VAL A 451 -2.32 4.82 25.57
CA VAL A 451 -2.48 5.90 26.55
C VAL A 451 -3.82 5.78 27.28
N GLU A 452 -3.85 6.19 28.54
CA GLU A 452 -5.07 6.20 29.34
C GLU A 452 -5.80 7.54 29.15
N PRO A 453 -7.09 7.54 28.78
CA PRO A 453 -7.89 8.75 28.68
C PRO A 453 -7.88 9.56 29.99
N GLY A 454 -7.73 10.89 29.85
CA GLY A 454 -7.62 11.82 30.98
C GLY A 454 -6.20 11.98 31.55
N LYS A 455 -5.21 11.20 31.06
CA LYS A 455 -3.82 11.33 31.47
C LYS A 455 -3.01 12.17 30.50
N THR A 456 -2.11 12.99 31.03
CA THR A 456 -1.10 13.73 30.30
C THR A 456 0.16 12.90 30.12
N TYR A 457 0.67 12.88 28.90
CA TYR A 457 1.92 12.24 28.55
C TYR A 457 2.87 13.26 27.95
N TYR A 458 4.16 13.02 28.13
CA TYR A 458 5.25 13.88 27.68
C TYR A 458 6.11 13.12 26.67
N TYR A 459 6.52 13.80 25.62
CA TYR A 459 7.26 13.19 24.53
C TYR A 459 8.53 13.94 24.21
N LYS A 460 9.52 13.20 23.72
CA LYS A 460 10.74 13.70 23.10
C LYS A 460 11.03 12.89 21.85
N LEU A 461 11.61 13.53 20.86
CA LEU A 461 12.05 12.90 19.62
C LEU A 461 13.56 13.08 19.43
N ARG A 462 14.19 12.06 18.89
CA ARG A 462 15.55 12.08 18.41
C ARG A 462 15.58 11.59 16.97
N LEU A 463 16.20 12.34 16.08
CA LEU A 463 16.49 11.86 14.73
C LEU A 463 17.73 10.98 14.78
N ILE A 464 17.81 9.99 13.91
CA ILE A 464 18.94 9.08 13.82
C ILE A 464 19.40 8.94 12.37
N ASN A 465 20.70 8.79 12.21
CA ASN A 465 21.35 8.34 10.98
C ASN A 465 22.47 7.36 11.34
N ARG A 466 23.33 7.05 10.38
CA ARG A 466 24.41 6.08 10.60
C ARG A 466 25.51 6.63 11.53
N ALA A 467 25.75 7.92 11.56
CA ALA A 467 26.75 8.53 12.46
C ALA A 467 26.27 8.57 13.91
N GLY A 468 24.98 8.51 14.15
CA GLY A 468 24.44 8.54 15.51
C GLY A 468 23.05 9.16 15.60
N GLY A 469 22.75 9.72 16.73
CA GLY A 469 21.48 10.40 16.98
C GLY A 469 21.65 11.87 17.33
N SER A 470 20.77 12.70 16.81
CA SER A 470 20.69 14.14 17.08
C SER A 470 20.57 14.47 18.57
N LEU A 471 20.69 15.72 18.92
CA LEU A 471 20.15 16.22 20.18
C LEU A 471 18.64 15.93 20.25
N MET A 472 18.13 15.74 21.48
CA MET A 472 16.69 15.56 21.69
C MET A 472 15.91 16.84 21.34
N SER A 473 14.67 16.66 20.87
CA SER A 473 13.69 17.75 20.79
C SER A 473 13.44 18.38 22.18
N GLU A 474 12.79 19.54 22.20
CA GLU A 474 12.13 20.01 23.40
C GLU A 474 11.06 19.00 23.83
N ILE A 475 10.68 19.06 25.12
CA ILE A 475 9.56 18.27 25.63
C ILE A 475 8.27 18.88 25.09
N SER A 476 7.42 18.03 24.51
CA SER A 476 6.02 18.38 24.23
C SER A 476 5.09 17.46 25.01
N SER A 477 3.94 17.95 25.40
CA SER A 477 2.98 17.15 26.18
C SER A 477 1.56 17.36 25.68
N ALA A 478 0.76 16.31 25.81
CA ALA A 478 -0.66 16.33 25.48
C ALA A 478 -1.43 15.38 26.40
N THR A 479 -2.74 15.57 26.44
CA THR A 479 -3.65 14.76 27.25
C THR A 479 -4.54 13.93 26.34
N ALA A 480 -4.55 12.61 26.54
CA ALA A 480 -5.49 11.75 25.83
C ALA A 480 -6.92 12.07 26.29
N GLN A 481 -7.76 12.50 25.38
CA GLN A 481 -9.10 12.95 25.73
C GLN A 481 -10.09 11.78 25.83
N PRO A 482 -10.90 11.70 26.87
CA PRO A 482 -11.89 10.62 27.01
C PRO A 482 -13.07 10.77 26.04
N GLY A 483 -13.32 11.99 25.54
CA GLY A 483 -14.49 12.29 24.73
C GLY A 483 -15.76 12.44 25.58
N THR A 484 -16.89 12.52 24.91
CA THR A 484 -18.24 12.56 25.49
C THR A 484 -19.16 11.67 24.67
N ASP A 485 -20.14 11.06 25.34
CA ASP A 485 -21.19 10.28 24.69
C ASP A 485 -22.30 11.16 24.08
N GLU A 486 -22.25 12.48 24.28
CA GLU A 486 -23.19 13.42 23.70
C GLU A 486 -22.79 13.82 22.29
N LEU A 487 -23.74 13.68 21.36
CA LEU A 487 -23.55 14.12 19.97
C LEU A 487 -23.95 15.61 19.84
N PRO A 488 -23.24 16.40 19.01
CA PRO A 488 -23.50 17.85 18.93
C PRO A 488 -24.77 18.17 18.13
N GLY A 489 -25.49 19.17 18.59
CA GLY A 489 -26.62 19.75 17.90
C GLY A 489 -27.71 18.72 17.55
N LYS A 490 -28.01 18.58 16.24
CA LYS A 490 -29.04 17.65 15.74
C LYS A 490 -28.48 16.31 15.24
N TRP A 491 -27.26 15.97 15.59
CA TRP A 491 -26.72 14.64 15.32
C TRP A 491 -27.33 13.62 16.25
N ASN A 492 -27.68 12.45 15.72
CA ASN A 492 -28.32 11.37 16.46
C ASN A 492 -27.58 10.07 16.16
N PHE A 493 -27.76 9.07 16.99
CA PHE A 493 -27.26 7.73 16.79
C PHE A 493 -28.40 6.73 16.66
N ALA A 494 -28.25 5.78 15.72
CA ALA A 494 -29.13 4.61 15.61
C ALA A 494 -28.32 3.36 15.33
N GLY A 495 -28.66 2.27 16.00
CA GLY A 495 -28.27 0.93 15.60
C GLY A 495 -29.28 0.38 14.57
N ILE A 496 -28.82 0.17 13.34
CA ILE A 496 -29.64 -0.42 12.29
C ILE A 496 -29.57 -1.92 12.40
N SER A 497 -30.66 -2.57 12.85
CA SER A 497 -30.77 -4.03 13.11
C SER A 497 -29.65 -4.63 13.95
N SER A 498 -28.91 -3.84 14.67
CA SER A 498 -27.78 -4.28 15.48
C SER A 498 -28.12 -4.15 16.97
N GLY A 499 -27.49 -4.95 17.80
CA GLY A 499 -27.79 -5.04 19.23
C GLY A 499 -26.94 -4.18 20.15
N SER A 500 -25.89 -3.52 19.70
CA SER A 500 -25.05 -2.68 20.57
C SER A 500 -24.32 -1.59 19.81
N TYR A 501 -24.05 -0.46 20.45
CA TYR A 501 -23.80 0.79 19.80
C TYR A 501 -23.03 1.75 20.65
N GLY A 502 -22.30 2.63 19.98
CA GLY A 502 -21.76 3.83 20.54
C GLY A 502 -21.57 4.87 19.44
N GLY A 503 -22.04 6.08 19.71
CA GLY A 503 -21.64 7.26 18.99
C GLY A 503 -21.17 8.23 20.05
N GLY A 504 -19.90 8.62 19.99
CA GLY A 504 -19.32 9.60 20.88
C GLY A 504 -18.81 10.80 20.10
N MET A 505 -18.54 11.88 20.78
CA MET A 505 -17.91 13.06 20.24
C MET A 505 -16.70 13.43 21.08
N PHE A 506 -15.63 13.74 20.40
CA PHE A 506 -14.51 14.47 20.96
C PHE A 506 -14.35 15.77 20.19
N THR A 507 -14.32 16.90 20.88
CA THR A 507 -14.08 18.21 20.28
C THR A 507 -12.72 18.72 20.70
N THR A 508 -11.84 18.93 19.73
CA THR A 508 -10.62 19.70 19.93
C THR A 508 -10.91 21.19 19.78
N ALA A 509 -9.99 22.06 20.13
CA ALA A 509 -10.11 23.50 19.92
C ALA A 509 -10.31 23.88 18.42
N GLN A 510 -10.04 22.94 17.50
CA GLN A 510 -10.06 23.17 16.05
C GLN A 510 -11.16 22.39 15.32
N ASP A 511 -11.53 21.17 15.77
CA ASP A 511 -12.48 20.30 15.07
C ASP A 511 -13.30 19.39 15.99
N SER A 512 -14.50 19.04 15.51
CA SER A 512 -15.33 18.01 16.14
C SER A 512 -14.96 16.64 15.60
N THR A 513 -14.63 15.72 16.48
CA THR A 513 -14.31 14.34 16.15
C THR A 513 -15.46 13.42 16.55
N PHE A 514 -15.89 12.57 15.63
CA PHE A 514 -16.95 11.59 15.85
C PHE A 514 -16.35 10.19 15.92
N ALA A 515 -16.58 9.49 17.01
CA ALA A 515 -16.29 8.07 17.14
C ALA A 515 -17.57 7.28 16.84
N VAL A 516 -17.58 6.54 15.77
CA VAL A 516 -18.73 5.75 15.34
C VAL A 516 -18.41 4.27 15.48
N SER A 517 -19.12 3.59 16.37
CA SER A 517 -18.99 2.15 16.53
C SER A 517 -20.33 1.45 16.24
N GLY A 518 -20.24 0.29 15.62
CA GLY A 518 -21.38 -0.54 15.31
C GLY A 518 -21.05 -2.01 15.38
N LEU A 519 -21.86 -2.74 16.13
CA LEU A 519 -21.93 -4.18 16.00
C LEU A 519 -22.85 -4.47 14.81
N GLY A 520 -22.35 -5.15 13.79
CA GLY A 520 -23.20 -5.43 12.64
C GLY A 520 -22.52 -6.29 11.62
N LYS A 521 -23.31 -7.16 11.00
CA LYS A 521 -22.81 -8.17 10.07
C LYS A 521 -22.34 -7.53 8.77
N ASP A 522 -23.07 -6.53 8.26
CA ASP A 522 -22.75 -5.95 6.96
C ASP A 522 -23.46 -4.61 6.69
N ILE A 523 -22.87 -3.83 5.81
CA ILE A 523 -23.50 -2.77 5.02
C ILE A 523 -23.66 -3.36 3.62
N GLY A 524 -24.86 -3.87 3.29
CA GLY A 524 -25.05 -4.55 2.01
C GLY A 524 -26.21 -5.56 1.99
N GLY A 525 -26.20 -6.44 0.96
CA GLY A 525 -27.25 -7.42 0.78
C GLY A 525 -28.65 -6.81 0.62
N THR A 526 -29.66 -7.45 1.18
CA THR A 526 -31.05 -6.96 1.18
C THR A 526 -31.41 -6.17 2.45
N SER A 527 -30.54 -6.19 3.46
CA SER A 527 -30.70 -5.47 4.73
C SER A 527 -29.32 -5.16 5.32
N ASP A 528 -29.21 -4.04 6.01
CA ASP A 528 -28.01 -3.58 6.69
C ASP A 528 -28.05 -3.90 8.18
N MET A 529 -26.85 -4.08 8.77
CA MET A 529 -26.67 -4.20 10.21
C MET A 529 -25.41 -3.41 10.62
N LEU A 530 -25.62 -2.25 11.24
CA LEU A 530 -24.55 -1.26 11.46
C LEU A 530 -24.87 -0.24 12.56
N GLY A 531 -23.86 0.46 13.06
CA GLY A 531 -24.01 1.72 13.81
C GLY A 531 -24.02 2.92 12.88
N TYR A 532 -24.89 3.88 13.12
CA TYR A 532 -25.11 5.04 12.26
C TYR A 532 -25.25 6.34 13.07
N VAL A 533 -24.32 7.27 12.86
CA VAL A 533 -24.42 8.64 13.36
C VAL A 533 -24.93 9.52 12.24
N TYR A 534 -26.07 10.20 12.44
CA TYR A 534 -26.78 10.85 11.35
C TYR A 534 -27.46 12.16 11.75
N LYS A 535 -27.76 12.96 10.72
CA LYS A 535 -28.78 14.03 10.75
C LYS A 535 -29.92 13.73 9.79
N LYS A 536 -31.11 14.22 10.12
CA LYS A 536 -32.28 14.22 9.23
C LYS A 536 -32.31 15.52 8.45
N VAL A 537 -32.31 15.43 7.13
CA VAL A 537 -32.17 16.55 6.20
C VAL A 537 -33.27 16.53 5.14
N THR A 538 -33.46 17.66 4.44
CA THR A 538 -34.41 17.80 3.34
C THR A 538 -33.73 18.34 2.09
N GLY A 539 -34.07 17.81 0.93
CA GLY A 539 -33.57 18.30 -0.37
C GLY A 539 -32.17 17.78 -0.72
N ASP A 540 -31.37 18.62 -1.35
CA ASP A 540 -30.00 18.28 -1.72
C ASP A 540 -29.08 18.37 -0.50
N ALA A 541 -28.03 17.55 -0.49
CA ALA A 541 -27.05 17.56 0.60
C ALA A 541 -25.68 17.09 0.15
N THR A 542 -24.65 17.61 0.82
CA THR A 542 -23.27 17.15 0.71
C THR A 542 -22.71 16.89 2.10
N LEU A 543 -22.37 15.64 2.39
CA LEU A 543 -21.61 15.27 3.59
C LEU A 543 -20.16 15.02 3.20
N THR A 544 -19.25 15.76 3.82
CA THR A 544 -17.81 15.59 3.71
C THR A 544 -17.23 15.27 5.07
N VAL A 545 -16.38 14.26 5.13
CA VAL A 545 -15.70 13.83 6.37
C VAL A 545 -14.28 13.39 6.05
N ARG A 546 -13.37 13.44 7.05
CA ARG A 546 -12.10 12.73 6.99
C ARG A 546 -12.14 11.54 7.95
N LEU A 547 -12.03 10.32 7.41
CA LEU A 547 -11.82 9.12 8.21
C LEU A 547 -10.35 9.10 8.65
N THR A 548 -10.08 9.26 9.95
CA THR A 548 -8.71 9.41 10.47
C THR A 548 -8.09 8.11 10.93
N SER A 549 -8.89 7.20 11.47
CA SER A 549 -8.41 5.89 11.86
C SER A 549 -9.53 4.85 11.85
N THR A 550 -9.10 3.60 11.62
CA THR A 550 -9.90 2.39 11.78
C THR A 550 -9.04 1.35 12.47
N LYS A 551 -9.61 0.51 13.35
CA LYS A 551 -8.89 -0.70 13.80
C LYS A 551 -8.68 -1.64 12.62
N GLU A 552 -7.61 -2.42 12.65
CA GLU A 552 -7.29 -3.40 11.58
C GLU A 552 -8.41 -4.42 11.32
N ALA A 553 -9.29 -4.62 12.30
CA ALA A 553 -10.37 -5.61 12.25
C ALA A 553 -11.75 -5.03 11.87
N PHE A 554 -11.84 -3.80 11.36
CA PHE A 554 -13.13 -3.28 10.87
C PHE A 554 -13.59 -4.04 9.62
N TYR A 555 -14.91 -4.13 9.43
CA TYR A 555 -15.47 -4.77 8.24
C TYR A 555 -15.84 -3.76 7.16
N LYS A 556 -16.71 -2.78 7.49
CA LYS A 556 -17.03 -1.66 6.59
C LYS A 556 -17.28 -0.38 7.40
N VAL A 557 -16.72 0.70 6.91
CA VAL A 557 -16.84 2.04 7.49
C VAL A 557 -17.01 3.07 6.37
N GLY A 558 -17.81 4.11 6.59
CA GLY A 558 -17.96 5.15 5.58
C GLY A 558 -19.08 6.13 5.80
N VAL A 559 -19.56 6.71 4.72
CA VAL A 559 -20.64 7.71 4.69
C VAL A 559 -21.82 7.21 3.90
N MET A 560 -23.04 7.54 4.36
CA MET A 560 -24.25 7.10 3.66
C MET A 560 -25.41 8.07 3.78
N MET A 561 -26.33 7.97 2.82
CA MET A 561 -27.66 8.56 2.81
C MET A 561 -28.69 7.43 2.80
N ARG A 562 -29.74 7.58 3.62
CA ARG A 562 -30.79 6.56 3.79
C ARG A 562 -32.17 7.20 3.76
N GLY A 563 -33.10 6.57 3.03
CA GLY A 563 -34.50 7.03 2.99
C GLY A 563 -35.23 6.81 4.32
N THR A 564 -34.86 5.75 5.06
CA THR A 564 -35.41 5.39 6.38
C THR A 564 -34.32 4.81 7.27
N LEU A 565 -34.60 4.71 8.58
CA LEU A 565 -33.72 3.99 9.53
C LEU A 565 -34.01 2.47 9.57
N ASP A 566 -34.98 1.99 8.79
CA ASP A 566 -35.20 0.55 8.62
C ASP A 566 -34.01 -0.11 7.93
N SER A 567 -33.65 -1.32 8.35
CA SER A 567 -32.50 -2.05 7.83
C SER A 567 -32.57 -2.30 6.33
N ARG A 568 -33.77 -2.42 5.78
CA ARG A 568 -34.06 -2.69 4.37
C ARG A 568 -34.21 -1.42 3.54
N GLY A 569 -34.08 -0.24 4.17
CA GLY A 569 -34.31 1.08 3.56
C GLY A 569 -33.45 1.32 2.32
N GLN A 570 -33.96 2.17 1.42
CA GLN A 570 -33.18 2.71 0.30
C GLN A 570 -31.95 3.40 0.85
N SER A 571 -30.80 3.21 0.19
CA SER A 571 -29.54 3.80 0.63
C SER A 571 -28.58 4.02 -0.52
N ALA A 572 -27.72 5.02 -0.38
CA ALA A 572 -26.57 5.24 -1.24
C ALA A 572 -25.41 5.78 -0.40
N GLY A 573 -24.18 5.36 -0.69
CA GLY A 573 -23.04 5.79 0.10
C GLY A 573 -21.71 5.24 -0.39
N LEU A 574 -20.69 5.50 0.38
CA LEU A 574 -19.32 5.09 0.14
C LEU A 574 -18.82 4.32 1.36
N THR A 575 -18.22 3.18 1.12
CA THR A 575 -17.54 2.41 2.18
C THR A 575 -16.09 2.15 1.85
N LEU A 576 -15.27 2.15 2.90
CA LEU A 576 -13.97 1.51 2.96
C LEU A 576 -14.14 0.20 3.74
N GLY A 577 -13.67 -0.93 3.21
CA GLY A 577 -13.70 -2.21 3.94
C GLY A 577 -13.64 -3.43 3.06
N GLU A 578 -13.87 -4.54 3.68
CA GLU A 578 -13.68 -5.95 3.32
C GLU A 578 -12.27 -6.48 3.56
N THR A 579 -12.25 -7.64 4.20
CA THR A 579 -11.02 -8.34 4.60
C THR A 579 -10.14 -8.65 3.38
N GLY A 580 -8.91 -8.19 3.44
CA GLY A 580 -7.85 -8.53 2.50
C GLY A 580 -7.47 -7.42 1.52
N TYR A 581 -8.42 -6.63 1.00
CA TYR A 581 -8.10 -5.65 -0.05
C TYR A 581 -8.43 -4.18 0.29
N ARG A 582 -9.06 -3.90 1.44
CA ARG A 582 -9.43 -2.53 1.87
C ARG A 582 -10.06 -1.72 0.74
N MET A 583 -11.12 -2.26 0.15
CA MET A 583 -11.76 -1.68 -1.02
C MET A 583 -12.57 -0.44 -0.66
N VAL A 584 -12.44 0.59 -1.48
CA VAL A 584 -13.34 1.74 -1.48
C VAL A 584 -14.38 1.55 -2.55
N ARG A 585 -15.65 1.52 -2.17
CA ARG A 585 -16.77 1.26 -3.09
C ARG A 585 -17.94 2.19 -2.84
N MET A 586 -18.57 2.66 -3.90
CA MET A 586 -19.93 3.15 -3.82
C MET A 586 -20.91 1.97 -3.70
N PHE A 587 -21.88 2.08 -2.81
CA PHE A 587 -23.00 1.16 -2.72
C PHE A 587 -24.31 1.91 -2.88
N TYR A 588 -25.35 1.21 -3.38
CA TYR A 588 -26.71 1.75 -3.43
C TYR A 588 -27.77 0.67 -3.45
N ARG A 589 -28.93 0.95 -2.82
CA ARG A 589 -30.13 0.14 -2.79
C ARG A 589 -31.30 0.99 -3.26
N THR A 590 -31.82 0.74 -4.45
CA THR A 590 -32.79 1.59 -5.14
C THR A 590 -34.23 1.51 -4.58
N SER A 591 -34.56 0.38 -3.94
CA SER A 591 -35.87 0.13 -3.35
C SER A 591 -35.75 -0.63 -2.04
N VAL A 592 -36.73 -0.51 -1.18
CA VAL A 592 -36.81 -1.20 0.11
C VAL A 592 -36.67 -2.72 -0.10
N GLY A 593 -35.70 -3.33 0.55
CA GLY A 593 -35.46 -4.76 0.52
C GLY A 593 -34.82 -5.31 -0.75
N ASN A 594 -34.46 -4.49 -1.72
CA ASN A 594 -33.66 -4.93 -2.87
C ASN A 594 -32.23 -5.24 -2.45
N SER A 595 -31.56 -6.06 -3.25
CA SER A 595 -30.13 -6.28 -3.09
C SER A 595 -29.35 -5.01 -3.35
N THR A 596 -28.31 -4.80 -2.56
CA THR A 596 -27.36 -3.69 -2.74
C THR A 596 -26.53 -3.91 -3.98
N SER A 597 -26.44 -2.87 -4.83
CA SER A 597 -25.53 -2.81 -5.96
C SER A 597 -24.26 -2.08 -5.58
N TRP A 598 -23.15 -2.39 -6.25
CA TRP A 598 -21.82 -1.86 -5.96
C TRP A 598 -21.18 -1.26 -7.21
N ILE A 599 -20.47 -0.16 -7.02
CA ILE A 599 -19.53 0.40 -8.00
C ILE A 599 -18.16 0.36 -7.35
N ASN A 600 -17.24 -0.39 -7.95
CA ASN A 600 -15.89 -0.49 -7.45
C ASN A 600 -15.12 0.81 -7.69
N GLY A 601 -14.39 1.28 -6.70
CA GLY A 601 -13.53 2.44 -6.78
C GLY A 601 -12.06 2.06 -6.76
N THR A 602 -11.44 2.08 -5.60
CA THR A 602 -10.02 1.74 -5.46
C THR A 602 -9.81 0.62 -4.46
N ASN A 603 -8.81 -0.20 -4.72
CA ASN A 603 -8.26 -1.12 -3.73
C ASN A 603 -7.25 -0.38 -2.87
N TYR A 604 -6.92 -0.97 -1.71
CA TYR A 604 -5.91 -0.43 -0.78
C TYR A 604 -6.23 0.98 -0.25
N GLY A 605 -7.50 1.24 0.02
CA GLY A 605 -7.89 2.43 0.78
C GLY A 605 -7.38 2.38 2.21
N TYR A 606 -6.80 3.47 2.70
CA TYR A 606 -6.28 3.57 4.06
C TYR A 606 -6.70 4.91 4.67
N ALA A 607 -6.97 4.89 5.97
CA ALA A 607 -7.05 6.12 6.75
C ALA A 607 -5.62 6.70 6.97
N PRO A 608 -5.45 8.03 7.02
CA PRO A 608 -6.50 9.03 6.85
C PRO A 608 -6.97 9.16 5.40
N MET A 609 -8.29 9.31 5.20
CA MET A 609 -8.90 9.49 3.88
C MET A 609 -10.13 10.38 3.98
N TRP A 610 -10.26 11.33 3.07
CA TRP A 610 -11.46 12.13 2.93
C TRP A 610 -12.52 11.38 2.13
N MET A 611 -13.76 11.43 2.57
CA MET A 611 -14.92 10.80 1.96
C MET A 611 -16.04 11.82 1.78
N ARG A 612 -16.73 11.75 0.65
CA ARG A 612 -17.87 12.63 0.37
C ARG A 612 -19.00 11.83 -0.26
N VAL A 613 -20.22 12.07 0.22
CA VAL A 613 -21.45 11.66 -0.45
C VAL A 613 -22.29 12.90 -0.75
N LYS A 614 -22.77 13.01 -1.99
CA LYS A 614 -23.52 14.15 -2.50
C LYS A 614 -24.83 13.68 -3.12
N ARG A 615 -25.93 14.39 -2.81
CA ARG A 615 -27.23 14.27 -3.47
C ARG A 615 -27.55 15.56 -4.23
N GLU A 616 -27.95 15.42 -5.49
CA GLU A 616 -28.48 16.49 -6.36
C GLU A 616 -29.77 15.96 -7.00
N GLY A 617 -30.91 16.34 -6.45
CA GLY A 617 -32.22 15.78 -6.83
C GLY A 617 -32.26 14.27 -6.59
N ASN A 618 -32.32 13.49 -7.66
CA ASN A 618 -32.32 12.02 -7.61
C ASN A 618 -30.93 11.41 -7.97
N LYS A 619 -29.90 12.23 -8.22
CA LYS A 619 -28.55 11.78 -8.47
C LYS A 619 -27.77 11.74 -7.16
N PHE A 620 -27.13 10.59 -6.89
CA PHE A 620 -26.24 10.38 -5.77
C PHE A 620 -24.84 10.11 -6.30
N SER A 621 -23.85 10.81 -5.77
CA SER A 621 -22.45 10.68 -6.18
C SER A 621 -21.55 10.54 -4.96
N THR A 622 -20.50 9.75 -5.07
CA THR A 622 -19.52 9.55 -3.99
C THR A 622 -18.13 9.85 -4.47
N TYR A 623 -17.33 10.43 -3.58
CA TYR A 623 -15.98 10.88 -3.90
C TYR A 623 -15.03 10.56 -2.76
N ILE A 624 -13.74 10.46 -3.08
CA ILE A 624 -12.64 10.42 -2.12
C ILE A 624 -11.60 11.48 -2.44
N SER A 625 -10.82 11.83 -1.42
CA SER A 625 -9.69 12.74 -1.55
C SER A 625 -8.60 12.38 -0.54
N ARG A 626 -7.36 12.80 -0.82
CA ARG A 626 -6.22 12.68 0.10
C ARG A 626 -6.00 13.95 0.90
N ASP A 627 -6.23 15.10 0.28
CA ASP A 627 -5.94 16.44 0.79
C ASP A 627 -7.20 17.20 1.26
N GLY A 628 -8.38 16.77 0.85
CA GLY A 628 -9.66 17.44 1.08
C GLY A 628 -10.02 18.47 0.01
N ASP A 629 -9.11 18.75 -0.93
CA ASP A 629 -9.25 19.76 -1.97
C ASP A 629 -9.47 19.11 -3.35
N THR A 630 -8.66 18.11 -3.70
CA THR A 630 -8.77 17.38 -4.97
C THR A 630 -9.66 16.15 -4.80
N TRP A 631 -10.78 16.10 -5.52
CA TRP A 631 -11.81 15.07 -5.36
C TRP A 631 -11.92 14.15 -6.56
N TYR A 632 -11.93 12.84 -6.31
CA TYR A 632 -12.06 11.80 -7.33
C TYR A 632 -13.40 11.10 -7.19
N LEU A 633 -14.18 11.10 -8.28
CA LEU A 633 -15.48 10.41 -8.35
C LEU A 633 -15.28 8.90 -8.28
N ILE A 634 -15.85 8.25 -7.29
CA ILE A 634 -15.90 6.78 -7.19
C ILE A 634 -17.06 6.21 -7.99
N GLY A 635 -18.20 6.87 -7.91
CA GLY A 635 -19.36 6.44 -8.66
C GLY A 635 -20.55 7.36 -8.49
N SER A 636 -21.54 7.19 -9.38
CA SER A 636 -22.81 7.87 -9.27
C SER A 636 -23.95 6.95 -9.69
N THR A 637 -25.12 7.18 -9.11
CA THR A 637 -26.37 6.50 -9.47
C THR A 637 -27.54 7.47 -9.46
N THR A 638 -28.56 7.18 -10.24
CA THR A 638 -29.82 7.92 -10.17
C THR A 638 -30.91 7.00 -9.60
N MET A 639 -31.48 7.40 -8.49
CA MET A 639 -32.52 6.64 -7.81
C MET A 639 -33.47 7.57 -7.08
N TYR A 640 -34.71 7.11 -6.89
CA TYR A 640 -35.65 7.84 -6.04
C TYR A 640 -35.28 7.61 -4.56
N MET A 641 -35.27 8.69 -3.78
CA MET A 641 -35.23 8.68 -2.32
C MET A 641 -36.15 9.82 -1.82
N PRO A 642 -36.88 9.64 -0.72
CA PRO A 642 -37.74 10.70 -0.16
C PRO A 642 -36.99 12.03 -0.06
N LYS A 643 -37.74 13.14 -0.15
CA LYS A 643 -37.18 14.50 0.01
C LYS A 643 -36.52 14.68 1.38
N THR A 644 -37.16 14.15 2.41
CA THR A 644 -36.63 14.10 3.78
C THR A 644 -36.02 12.73 4.01
N TYR A 645 -34.76 12.69 4.44
CA TYR A 645 -33.98 11.48 4.57
C TYR A 645 -32.85 11.65 5.60
N TYR A 646 -32.03 10.64 5.79
CA TYR A 646 -30.97 10.60 6.79
C TYR A 646 -29.61 10.59 6.09
N VAL A 647 -28.66 11.39 6.58
CA VAL A 647 -27.30 11.46 6.08
C VAL A 647 -26.31 11.38 7.23
N GLY A 648 -25.24 10.57 7.08
CA GLY A 648 -24.31 10.40 8.19
C GLY A 648 -23.17 9.42 7.94
N MET A 649 -22.52 9.04 9.04
CA MET A 649 -21.37 8.17 9.11
C MET A 649 -21.78 6.80 9.66
N ALA A 650 -21.19 5.75 9.10
CA ALA A 650 -21.58 4.36 9.39
C ALA A 650 -20.38 3.50 9.69
N SER A 651 -20.55 2.53 10.59
CA SER A 651 -19.53 1.53 10.91
C SER A 651 -20.17 0.18 11.22
N CYS A 652 -19.55 -0.91 10.77
CA CYS A 652 -19.88 -2.26 11.20
C CYS A 652 -18.60 -3.11 11.33
N ASN A 653 -18.63 -4.08 12.25
CA ASN A 653 -17.47 -4.93 12.55
C ASN A 653 -17.52 -6.33 11.88
N GLY A 654 -18.50 -6.59 11.05
CA GLY A 654 -18.68 -7.90 10.38
C GLY A 654 -19.24 -9.01 11.26
N GLN A 655 -19.65 -8.70 12.50
CA GLN A 655 -20.11 -9.68 13.49
C GLN A 655 -21.45 -9.29 14.09
N THR A 656 -22.15 -10.28 14.65
CA THR A 656 -23.42 -10.09 15.36
C THR A 656 -23.25 -10.05 16.88
N SER A 657 -22.07 -10.32 17.38
CA SER A 657 -21.69 -10.31 18.80
C SER A 657 -20.20 -10.02 18.95
N GLY A 658 -19.76 -9.63 20.12
CA GLY A 658 -18.38 -9.36 20.45
C GLY A 658 -18.06 -7.88 20.63
N GLU A 659 -16.80 -7.51 20.46
CA GLU A 659 -16.35 -6.13 20.63
C GLU A 659 -16.73 -5.26 19.43
N THR A 660 -17.13 -4.02 19.71
CA THR A 660 -17.31 -2.99 18.68
C THR A 660 -15.98 -2.31 18.42
N TYR A 661 -15.76 -1.88 17.16
CA TYR A 661 -14.60 -1.09 16.78
C TYR A 661 -15.04 0.32 16.41
N GLU A 662 -14.33 1.30 16.96
CA GLU A 662 -14.59 2.71 16.68
C GLU A 662 -13.91 3.11 15.36
N ALA A 663 -14.69 3.69 14.45
CA ALA A 663 -14.19 4.45 13.32
C ALA A 663 -14.20 5.93 13.71
N ILE A 664 -13.08 6.60 13.52
CA ILE A 664 -12.89 7.99 13.91
C ILE A 664 -12.98 8.89 12.70
N PHE A 665 -13.91 9.84 12.74
CA PHE A 665 -14.13 10.85 11.70
C PHE A 665 -13.93 12.24 12.28
N ASP A 666 -13.18 13.09 11.58
CA ASP A 666 -13.06 14.51 11.87
C ASP A 666 -13.38 15.36 10.63
N HIS A 667 -13.22 16.68 10.70
CA HIS A 667 -13.55 17.62 9.63
C HIS A 667 -14.94 17.36 9.03
N VAL A 668 -15.90 17.02 9.89
CA VAL A 668 -17.25 16.67 9.47
C VAL A 668 -18.01 17.92 9.07
N SER A 669 -18.27 18.07 7.77
CA SER A 669 -19.05 19.16 7.19
C SER A 669 -20.29 18.63 6.49
N LEU A 670 -21.45 19.16 6.83
CA LEU A 670 -22.73 18.83 6.20
C LEU A 670 -23.38 20.10 5.67
N GLU A 671 -23.42 20.19 4.34
CA GLU A 671 -24.17 21.21 3.61
C GLU A 671 -25.55 20.63 3.27
N ALA A 672 -26.59 21.06 3.96
CA ALA A 672 -27.97 20.59 3.74
C ALA A 672 -28.96 21.55 4.41
N GLU A 673 -30.21 21.56 3.94
CA GLU A 673 -31.32 22.06 4.70
C GLU A 673 -31.68 21.05 5.82
N ASP A 674 -31.66 21.50 7.06
CA ASP A 674 -32.20 20.71 8.16
C ASP A 674 -33.67 20.38 7.87
N ALA A 675 -34.07 19.12 8.05
CA ALA A 675 -35.47 18.78 8.04
C ALA A 675 -36.20 19.65 9.10
N ALA A 676 -37.33 20.22 8.72
CA ALA A 676 -38.18 20.86 9.71
C ALA A 676 -38.35 19.92 10.91
N PRO A 677 -38.30 20.40 12.14
CA PRO A 677 -38.55 19.56 13.28
C PRO A 677 -39.87 18.82 13.01
N GLU A 678 -39.82 17.49 12.90
CA GLU A 678 -41.04 16.74 13.09
C GLU A 678 -41.46 17.11 14.50
N ASN A 679 -42.69 17.52 14.67
CA ASN A 679 -43.34 17.44 15.97
C ASN A 679 -43.53 15.95 16.33
N VAL A 680 -42.44 15.20 16.31
CA VAL A 680 -42.39 13.83 16.83
C VAL A 680 -42.22 14.01 18.32
N PRO A 681 -43.22 13.68 19.05
CA PRO A 681 -43.18 13.76 20.48
C PRO A 681 -42.03 12.93 21.03
N THR A 682 -41.29 13.50 21.94
CA THR A 682 -40.24 12.75 22.64
C THR A 682 -40.85 11.56 23.37
N ALA A 683 -40.26 10.36 23.19
CA ALA A 683 -40.73 9.20 23.95
C ALA A 683 -40.84 9.52 25.46
N PRO A 684 -41.83 8.96 26.16
CA PRO A 684 -41.94 9.17 27.58
C PRO A 684 -40.63 8.80 28.30
N ARG A 685 -40.14 9.68 29.16
CA ARG A 685 -38.93 9.48 29.94
C ARG A 685 -39.24 9.13 31.36
N GLY A 686 -38.26 8.57 32.08
CA GLY A 686 -38.38 8.32 33.52
C GLY A 686 -39.42 7.24 33.86
N LEU A 687 -39.66 6.27 32.99
CA LEU A 687 -40.51 5.14 33.31
C LEU A 687 -39.94 4.39 34.53
N THR A 688 -40.74 4.29 35.56
CA THR A 688 -40.48 3.52 36.76
C THR A 688 -41.56 2.47 36.95
N ALA A 689 -41.19 1.33 37.48
CA ALA A 689 -42.11 0.25 37.84
C ALA A 689 -41.77 -0.21 39.26
N ILE A 690 -42.72 -0.04 40.18
CA ILE A 690 -42.53 -0.39 41.59
C ILE A 690 -43.65 -1.34 42.00
N TRP A 691 -43.31 -2.46 42.63
CA TRP A 691 -44.30 -3.35 43.20
C TRP A 691 -44.96 -2.69 44.43
N THR A 692 -46.27 -2.55 44.40
CA THR A 692 -47.07 -2.03 45.53
C THR A 692 -47.61 -3.15 46.42
N ASP A 693 -47.77 -4.33 45.85
CA ASP A 693 -48.10 -5.60 46.55
C ASP A 693 -47.55 -6.78 45.77
N SER A 694 -47.90 -8.04 46.14
CA SER A 694 -47.40 -9.23 45.53
C SER A 694 -47.82 -9.47 44.06
N CYS A 695 -48.77 -8.71 43.53
CA CYS A 695 -49.33 -8.89 42.20
C CYS A 695 -49.69 -7.57 41.50
N THR A 696 -49.32 -6.42 42.06
CA THR A 696 -49.62 -5.07 41.50
C THR A 696 -48.32 -4.30 41.30
N ALA A 697 -48.02 -3.93 40.05
CA ALA A 697 -46.94 -3.03 39.70
C ALA A 697 -47.49 -1.64 39.42
N SER A 698 -47.02 -0.61 40.16
CA SER A 698 -47.33 0.78 39.88
C SER A 698 -46.30 1.34 38.93
N LEU A 699 -46.74 1.74 37.74
CA LEU A 699 -45.95 2.34 36.68
C LEU A 699 -46.15 3.85 36.71
N SER A 700 -45.09 4.62 36.53
CA SER A 700 -45.16 6.07 36.32
C SER A 700 -44.06 6.54 35.36
N TRP A 701 -44.36 7.61 34.62
CA TRP A 701 -43.44 8.23 33.65
C TRP A 701 -43.66 9.74 33.61
N GLN A 702 -42.73 10.45 32.96
CA GLN A 702 -42.83 11.91 32.83
C GLN A 702 -43.89 12.29 31.78
N SER A 703 -44.54 13.41 31.97
CA SER A 703 -45.47 13.99 31.00
C SER A 703 -44.76 14.32 29.70
N VAL A 704 -45.45 14.12 28.60
CA VAL A 704 -45.01 14.55 27.29
C VAL A 704 -45.98 15.54 26.73
N GLU A 705 -45.50 16.70 26.32
CA GLU A 705 -46.32 17.78 25.77
C GLU A 705 -47.04 17.30 24.51
N ASP A 706 -48.33 17.64 24.38
CA ASP A 706 -49.23 17.27 23.26
C ASP A 706 -49.52 15.77 23.07
N ALA A 707 -49.21 14.89 24.03
CA ALA A 707 -49.59 13.49 23.98
C ALA A 707 -51.10 13.32 24.25
N ASP A 708 -51.86 12.66 23.36
CA ASP A 708 -53.29 12.36 23.57
C ASP A 708 -53.47 11.19 24.54
N SER A 709 -52.64 10.19 24.44
CA SER A 709 -52.61 9.02 25.32
C SER A 709 -51.29 8.25 25.26
N PHE A 710 -51.15 7.31 26.18
CA PHE A 710 -49.98 6.42 26.28
C PHE A 710 -50.42 4.97 26.16
N ILE A 711 -49.74 4.21 25.29
CA ILE A 711 -49.91 2.76 25.20
C ILE A 711 -48.86 2.14 26.08
N VAL A 712 -49.25 1.36 27.03
CA VAL A 712 -48.37 0.62 27.93
C VAL A 712 -48.25 -0.81 27.49
N TYR A 713 -47.05 -1.27 27.39
CA TYR A 713 -46.70 -2.62 26.98
C TYR A 713 -46.03 -3.37 28.13
N ARG A 714 -46.26 -4.68 28.18
CA ARG A 714 -45.64 -5.59 29.15
C ARG A 714 -45.03 -6.78 28.44
N SER A 715 -43.89 -7.27 28.93
CA SER A 715 -43.22 -8.46 28.48
C SER A 715 -42.72 -9.28 29.67
N THR A 716 -42.59 -10.60 29.47
CA THR A 716 -41.95 -11.52 30.42
C THR A 716 -40.57 -11.95 29.99
N ASP A 717 -40.22 -11.77 28.71
CA ASP A 717 -38.94 -12.19 28.10
C ASP A 717 -38.06 -11.02 27.64
N ASN A 718 -38.55 -9.78 27.75
CA ASN A 718 -37.90 -8.56 27.26
C ASN A 718 -37.71 -8.50 25.74
N VAL A 719 -38.43 -9.31 24.99
CA VAL A 719 -38.38 -9.42 23.51
C VAL A 719 -39.77 -9.18 22.93
N ASN A 720 -40.74 -9.90 23.41
CA ASN A 720 -42.13 -9.84 22.96
C ASN A 720 -42.96 -9.01 23.94
N PHE A 721 -43.47 -7.87 23.48
CA PHE A 721 -44.24 -6.92 24.29
C PHE A 721 -45.71 -6.91 23.85
N ASP A 722 -46.61 -7.21 24.77
CA ASP A 722 -48.03 -7.09 24.56
C ASP A 722 -48.58 -5.76 25.12
N SER A 723 -49.44 -5.09 24.37
CA SER A 723 -50.15 -3.92 24.85
C SER A 723 -51.14 -4.28 25.97
N ILE A 724 -50.98 -3.70 27.13
CA ILE A 724 -51.82 -4.00 28.31
C ILE A 724 -52.83 -2.92 28.62
N ALA A 725 -52.55 -1.67 28.21
CA ALA A 725 -53.47 -0.55 28.44
C ALA A 725 -53.14 0.62 27.52
N THR A 726 -54.18 1.44 27.24
CA THR A 726 -54.01 2.81 26.71
C THR A 726 -54.58 3.77 27.75
N VAL A 727 -53.78 4.73 28.22
CA VAL A 727 -54.13 5.65 29.30
C VAL A 727 -53.76 7.08 28.94
N SER A 728 -54.55 8.05 29.42
CA SER A 728 -54.19 9.47 29.29
C SER A 728 -53.45 10.02 30.52
N ALA A 729 -53.32 9.21 31.58
CA ALA A 729 -52.56 9.56 32.77
C ALA A 729 -51.10 9.11 32.64
N PHE A 730 -50.19 9.77 33.38
CA PHE A 730 -48.76 9.45 33.44
C PHE A 730 -48.40 8.32 34.39
N LYS A 731 -49.39 7.47 34.69
CA LYS A 731 -49.30 6.34 35.62
C LYS A 731 -50.28 5.24 35.24
N LEU A 732 -49.95 4.02 35.60
CA LEU A 732 -50.82 2.83 35.45
C LEU A 732 -50.52 1.85 36.60
N GLU A 733 -51.57 1.26 37.15
CA GLU A 733 -51.41 0.07 37.99
C GLU A 733 -51.68 -1.19 37.17
N ASP A 734 -50.67 -2.00 37.00
CA ASP A 734 -50.76 -3.27 36.31
C ASP A 734 -50.86 -4.43 37.30
N LYS A 735 -52.02 -5.16 37.23
CA LYS A 735 -52.24 -6.37 38.03
C LYS A 735 -51.80 -7.62 37.26
N VAL A 736 -50.80 -8.30 37.76
CA VAL A 736 -50.31 -9.53 37.18
C VAL A 736 -50.90 -10.75 37.93
N THR A 737 -51.14 -11.83 37.18
CA THR A 737 -51.74 -13.06 37.73
C THR A 737 -50.74 -14.05 38.30
N LEU A 738 -49.45 -13.92 37.96
CA LEU A 738 -48.38 -14.79 38.41
C LEU A 738 -47.20 -13.99 38.93
N PRO A 739 -46.55 -14.39 40.01
CA PRO A 739 -45.30 -13.80 40.42
C PRO A 739 -44.22 -14.05 39.37
N GLY A 740 -43.44 -13.00 39.02
CA GLY A 740 -42.40 -13.14 38.00
C GLY A 740 -41.64 -11.82 37.73
N LYS A 741 -40.71 -11.87 36.83
CA LYS A 741 -40.01 -10.72 36.30
C LYS A 741 -40.79 -10.18 35.09
N TYR A 742 -41.12 -8.92 35.13
CA TYR A 742 -41.84 -8.24 34.06
C TYR A 742 -41.01 -7.04 33.56
N PHE A 743 -41.11 -6.79 32.25
CA PHE A 743 -40.53 -5.63 31.60
C PHE A 743 -41.63 -4.77 31.03
N TYR A 744 -41.49 -3.46 31.14
CA TYR A 744 -42.49 -2.51 30.69
C TYR A 744 -41.91 -1.53 29.68
N SER A 745 -42.73 -1.12 28.71
CA SER A 745 -42.45 -0.06 27.75
C SER A 745 -43.67 0.81 27.60
N VAL A 746 -43.46 2.11 27.35
CA VAL A 746 -44.55 3.09 27.15
C VAL A 746 -44.33 3.81 25.83
N ALA A 747 -45.30 3.78 24.94
CA ALA A 747 -45.33 4.52 23.70
C ALA A 747 -46.41 5.64 23.79
N ILE A 748 -46.23 6.67 23.00
CA ILE A 748 -47.19 7.77 22.89
C ILE A 748 -48.13 7.51 21.74
N GLN A 749 -49.41 7.85 21.91
CA GLN A 749 -50.37 7.86 20.83
C GLN A 749 -50.82 9.29 20.55
N TYR A 750 -50.83 9.67 19.28
CA TYR A 750 -51.34 10.95 18.80
C TYR A 750 -52.45 10.70 17.79
N THR A 751 -53.56 11.37 17.96
CA THR A 751 -54.70 11.26 17.04
C THR A 751 -54.44 11.92 15.68
N ARG A 752 -53.42 12.78 15.59
CA ARG A 752 -53.06 13.50 14.35
C ARG A 752 -52.11 12.74 13.40
N TYR A 753 -51.53 11.64 13.85
CA TYR A 753 -50.50 10.91 13.10
C TYR A 753 -50.78 9.39 12.98
N GLY A 754 -52.00 8.99 13.20
CA GLY A 754 -52.67 7.69 13.05
C GLY A 754 -51.91 6.45 12.87
#